data_9455782c1a7a44e497e371330760a13b
#
_entry.id   9455782c1a7a44e497e371330760a13b
#
_cell.length_a   1.000
_cell.length_b   1.000
_cell.length_c   1.000
_cell.angle_alpha   90.00
_cell.angle_beta   90.00
_cell.angle_gamma   90.00
#
_symmetry.space_group_name_H-M   'P 1'
#
loop_
_entity.id
_entity.type
_entity.pdbx_description
1 polymer ?
#
loop_
_entity_poly.entity_id
_entity_poly.type
_entity_poly.pdbx_seq_one_letter_code
_entity_poly.pdbx_strand_id
1 'polypeptide(L)'
;MNFLNQALLWGLAAVSLPVVIHLLNRRRFRKVPWAAMRFLKVSVEQNQRRMKLEDWILLLVRCAMIALLAFLMARPVMEGLSGVPGSKVAAAIIVDNSASMGTRENESTRLARAQEAAHAILSGLPGGTSVALAGAFHAHEASNDLALVASRIDEISQTDRHADLQQSLEGAARSLKGQAASVKELYLVTDAHAPEWGNFAALEARLREIAMGVKVHLVTVGAPVRSNLAISSLRPAATLPSVNQPFRVDVDVTNHGAVSMSAVPVQLLVDGQVEGEPWIIDELKPGGSQSATLYASLPSPGYHRVTVMLEGDEMPFDDRRTVVMNAREEVSVLLVDGDPGQEARDSETFFLRHALAPVPEEEQADYPVQPSIVSVSDLGGENLDQHHAVVLANVADVPLGFADRLASYVEAGGGLIIFAGGNLRPESYNTLLHRKHGLLPITFSPDGEAPAEPRRAVPTETNPLELDGDLLAGVVFRDALGLEAGDGEYRPALRYDDGELALVESEYGRGKVFVFNSSADLEWNDFAIRPAFVPFVNRLLGSIIQNRENGLNVEAGQTLRHRASAALAGRPATVYEMRDPEALGYLTTLSEGEGSSVLEFDRADRAGAYQVAIEGEAEPVLFSVRPSERESNPEMLGSQQLERLGASVELFRWDSDSNQGSFGKERKGAELWWPLLLVVIVFAGIEIVLAQWFSRSK
;
A
#
# COMPACT_ATOMS: atom_id res chain seq x y z
N MET A 1 -15.54 -18.05 -38.78
CA MET A 1 -14.13 -18.08 -39.23
C MET A 1 -13.62 -16.67 -39.34
N ASN A 2 -12.68 -16.28 -38.47
CA ASN A 2 -11.98 -15.00 -38.56
C ASN A 2 -10.58 -15.22 -39.10
N PHE A 3 -9.97 -14.18 -39.72
CA PHE A 3 -8.62 -14.24 -40.25
C PHE A 3 -7.73 -13.25 -39.50
N LEU A 4 -6.56 -13.70 -39.03
CA LEU A 4 -5.59 -12.83 -38.35
C LEU A 4 -5.01 -11.76 -39.29
N ASN A 5 -4.85 -12.10 -40.57
CA ASN A 5 -4.28 -11.19 -41.59
C ASN A 5 -5.22 -11.09 -42.79
N GLN A 6 -6.34 -10.39 -42.64
CA GLN A 6 -7.33 -10.22 -43.71
C GLN A 6 -6.76 -9.61 -44.99
N ALA A 7 -5.77 -8.74 -44.88
CA ALA A 7 -5.09 -8.14 -46.06
C ALA A 7 -4.42 -9.17 -46.97
N LEU A 8 -3.95 -10.30 -46.43
CA LEU A 8 -3.32 -11.35 -47.21
C LEU A 8 -4.29 -12.19 -48.04
N LEU A 9 -5.60 -12.07 -47.83
CA LEU A 9 -6.63 -12.65 -48.71
C LEU A 9 -6.58 -12.04 -50.12
N TRP A 10 -6.05 -10.83 -50.30
CA TRP A 10 -5.78 -10.29 -51.67
C TRP A 10 -4.81 -11.14 -52.44
N GLY A 11 -4.01 -12.00 -51.82
CA GLY A 11 -3.19 -13.03 -52.45
C GLY A 11 -3.98 -14.02 -53.29
N LEU A 12 -5.32 -14.16 -53.10
CA LEU A 12 -6.22 -14.95 -53.95
C LEU A 12 -6.25 -14.42 -55.42
N ALA A 13 -5.94 -13.15 -55.62
CA ALA A 13 -5.81 -12.60 -56.96
C ALA A 13 -4.70 -13.29 -57.78
N ALA A 14 -3.65 -13.83 -57.12
CA ALA A 14 -2.58 -14.58 -57.76
C ALA A 14 -3.04 -15.91 -58.35
N VAL A 15 -4.25 -16.43 -58.03
CA VAL A 15 -4.87 -17.59 -58.65
C VAL A 15 -5.14 -17.33 -60.15
N SER A 16 -5.28 -16.07 -60.54
CA SER A 16 -5.42 -15.70 -61.96
C SER A 16 -4.12 -15.96 -62.80
N LEU A 17 -2.95 -16.01 -62.13
CA LEU A 17 -1.66 -16.14 -62.82
C LEU A 17 -1.52 -17.48 -63.61
N PRO A 18 -1.77 -18.67 -63.00
CA PRO A 18 -1.78 -19.94 -63.76
C PRO A 18 -2.80 -19.96 -64.90
N VAL A 19 -3.98 -19.34 -64.68
CA VAL A 19 -5.03 -19.27 -65.72
C VAL A 19 -4.58 -18.43 -66.89
N VAL A 20 -3.96 -17.24 -66.66
CA VAL A 20 -3.45 -16.38 -67.69
C VAL A 20 -2.29 -17.06 -68.45
N ILE A 21 -1.37 -17.73 -67.73
CA ILE A 21 -0.26 -18.47 -68.31
C ILE A 21 -0.80 -19.60 -69.19
N HIS A 22 -1.85 -20.35 -68.73
CA HIS A 22 -2.48 -21.42 -69.48
C HIS A 22 -3.13 -20.88 -70.79
N LEU A 23 -3.85 -19.76 -70.70
CA LEU A 23 -4.48 -19.11 -71.87
C LEU A 23 -3.44 -18.59 -72.88
N LEU A 24 -2.33 -17.98 -72.43
CA LEU A 24 -1.27 -17.48 -73.27
C LEU A 24 -0.49 -18.62 -73.94
N ASN A 25 -0.31 -19.73 -73.24
CA ASN A 25 0.45 -20.87 -73.77
C ASN A 25 -0.42 -21.84 -74.62
N ARG A 26 -1.70 -21.53 -74.86
CA ARG A 26 -2.61 -22.31 -75.68
C ARG A 26 -2.21 -22.24 -77.16
N ARG A 27 -1.37 -23.19 -77.63
CA ARG A 27 -0.93 -23.27 -79.04
C ARG A 27 -2.13 -23.44 -79.95
N ARG A 28 -2.28 -22.53 -80.90
CA ARG A 28 -3.26 -22.65 -82.03
C ARG A 28 -2.66 -23.53 -83.07
N PHE A 29 -3.10 -24.83 -83.11
CA PHE A 29 -2.74 -25.73 -84.24
C PHE A 29 -3.51 -25.34 -85.47
N ARG A 30 -2.78 -25.07 -86.55
CA ARG A 30 -3.43 -24.94 -87.88
C ARG A 30 -3.86 -26.32 -88.36
N LYS A 31 -5.13 -26.53 -88.64
CA LYS A 31 -5.65 -27.75 -89.23
C LYS A 31 -5.29 -27.74 -90.71
N VAL A 32 -4.41 -28.64 -91.13
CA VAL A 32 -4.12 -28.87 -92.53
C VAL A 32 -4.88 -30.15 -92.97
N PRO A 33 -5.84 -30.07 -93.84
CA PRO A 33 -6.61 -31.25 -94.29
C PRO A 33 -5.74 -32.17 -95.17
N TRP A 34 -5.49 -33.42 -94.71
CA TRP A 34 -4.73 -34.43 -95.44
C TRP A 34 -5.62 -35.66 -95.67
N ALA A 35 -5.74 -36.20 -96.91
CA ALA A 35 -6.73 -37.17 -97.31
C ALA A 35 -6.63 -38.55 -96.65
N ALA A 36 -5.43 -38.94 -96.11
CA ALA A 36 -5.20 -40.24 -95.44
C ALA A 36 -5.66 -40.28 -93.96
N MET A 37 -6.17 -39.18 -93.42
CA MET A 37 -6.55 -39.06 -91.95
C MET A 37 -7.89 -39.62 -91.58
N ARG A 38 -8.68 -40.22 -92.49
CA ARG A 38 -10.07 -40.63 -92.20
C ARG A 38 -10.15 -41.79 -91.19
N PHE A 39 -9.09 -42.66 -91.14
CA PHE A 39 -9.00 -43.82 -90.26
C PHE A 39 -8.41 -43.51 -88.91
N LEU A 40 -7.69 -42.41 -88.72
CA LEU A 40 -7.02 -41.97 -87.46
C LEU A 40 -7.86 -40.99 -86.70
N LYS A 41 -8.95 -40.49 -87.24
CA LYS A 41 -9.73 -39.40 -86.65
C LYS A 41 -10.30 -39.74 -85.26
N VAL A 42 -10.76 -40.97 -85.01
CA VAL A 42 -11.34 -41.42 -83.76
C VAL A 42 -10.28 -41.51 -82.64
N SER A 43 -9.11 -42.03 -82.93
CA SER A 43 -8.00 -42.16 -81.97
C SER A 43 -7.41 -40.80 -81.62
N VAL A 44 -7.30 -39.89 -82.57
CA VAL A 44 -6.79 -38.53 -82.33
C VAL A 44 -7.79 -37.69 -81.58
N GLU A 45 -9.07 -37.82 -81.79
CA GLU A 45 -10.09 -37.11 -81.01
C GLU A 45 -10.18 -37.59 -79.57
N GLN A 46 -10.05 -38.90 -79.33
CA GLN A 46 -9.98 -39.43 -77.97
C GLN A 46 -8.72 -38.96 -77.20
N ASN A 47 -7.55 -39.01 -77.85
CA ASN A 47 -6.31 -38.52 -77.26
C ASN A 47 -6.30 -37.00 -77.03
N GLN A 48 -6.90 -36.21 -77.94
CA GLN A 48 -7.05 -34.76 -77.73
C GLN A 48 -7.98 -34.41 -76.59
N ARG A 49 -9.06 -35.17 -76.36
CA ARG A 49 -9.94 -34.98 -75.23
C ARG A 49 -9.23 -35.34 -73.91
N ARG A 50 -8.49 -36.42 -73.90
CA ARG A 50 -7.70 -36.87 -72.75
C ARG A 50 -6.60 -35.85 -72.40
N MET A 51 -5.80 -35.38 -73.33
CA MET A 51 -4.79 -34.36 -73.11
C MET A 51 -5.35 -33.01 -72.63
N LYS A 52 -6.52 -32.60 -73.12
CA LYS A 52 -7.20 -31.43 -72.61
C LYS A 52 -7.67 -31.60 -71.15
N LEU A 53 -8.11 -32.76 -70.79
CA LEU A 53 -8.59 -33.08 -69.43
C LEU A 53 -7.39 -33.13 -68.48
N GLU A 54 -6.25 -33.69 -68.87
CA GLU A 54 -5.01 -33.70 -68.11
C GLU A 54 -4.46 -32.28 -67.86
N ASP A 55 -4.45 -31.41 -68.87
CA ASP A 55 -4.04 -30.02 -68.77
C ASP A 55 -4.98 -29.20 -67.83
N TRP A 56 -6.29 -29.48 -67.88
CA TRP A 56 -7.29 -28.85 -66.99
C TRP A 56 -7.16 -29.32 -65.54
N ILE A 57 -6.85 -30.57 -65.28
CA ILE A 57 -6.62 -31.12 -63.90
C ILE A 57 -5.36 -30.48 -63.33
N LEU A 58 -4.25 -30.39 -64.08
CA LEU A 58 -3.04 -29.74 -63.65
C LEU A 58 -3.25 -28.24 -63.32
N LEU A 59 -4.02 -27.54 -64.16
CA LEU A 59 -4.38 -26.14 -63.91
C LEU A 59 -5.19 -26.00 -62.63
N LEU A 60 -6.17 -26.88 -62.40
CA LEU A 60 -6.99 -26.84 -61.21
C LEU A 60 -6.20 -27.09 -59.93
N VAL A 61 -5.24 -28.05 -59.96
CA VAL A 61 -4.34 -28.32 -58.82
C VAL A 61 -3.44 -27.13 -58.51
N ARG A 62 -2.89 -26.46 -59.54
CA ARG A 62 -2.07 -25.23 -59.35
C ARG A 62 -2.86 -24.06 -58.80
N CYS A 63 -4.07 -23.83 -59.34
CA CYS A 63 -4.98 -22.82 -58.80
C CYS A 63 -5.36 -23.06 -57.33
N ALA A 64 -5.69 -24.34 -57.03
CA ALA A 64 -6.04 -24.74 -55.67
C ALA A 64 -4.85 -24.58 -54.70
N MET A 65 -3.63 -24.91 -55.13
CA MET A 65 -2.41 -24.75 -54.33
C MET A 65 -2.13 -23.27 -53.98
N ILE A 66 -2.26 -22.36 -54.96
CA ILE A 66 -2.09 -20.92 -54.71
C ILE A 66 -3.18 -20.38 -53.81
N ALA A 67 -4.43 -20.82 -54.00
CA ALA A 67 -5.53 -20.45 -53.12
C ALA A 67 -5.30 -20.92 -51.67
N LEU A 68 -4.90 -22.19 -51.48
CA LEU A 68 -4.56 -22.74 -50.19
C LEU A 68 -3.38 -22.00 -49.54
N LEU A 69 -2.40 -21.60 -50.30
CA LEU A 69 -1.25 -20.83 -49.81
C LEU A 69 -1.68 -19.43 -49.34
N ALA A 70 -2.57 -18.77 -50.08
CA ALA A 70 -3.13 -17.48 -49.67
C ALA A 70 -4.00 -17.63 -48.38
N PHE A 71 -4.75 -18.69 -48.24
CA PHE A 71 -5.49 -19.03 -47.04
C PHE A 71 -4.56 -19.32 -45.88
N LEU A 72 -3.50 -20.06 -46.07
CA LEU A 72 -2.48 -20.36 -45.07
C LEU A 72 -1.85 -19.07 -44.52
N MET A 73 -1.47 -18.13 -45.41
CA MET A 73 -0.90 -16.85 -45.00
C MET A 73 -1.89 -15.93 -44.30
N ALA A 74 -3.19 -16.01 -44.63
CA ALA A 74 -4.24 -15.27 -43.95
C ALA A 74 -4.51 -15.78 -42.55
N ARG A 75 -3.96 -16.93 -42.14
CA ARG A 75 -4.12 -17.58 -40.83
C ARG A 75 -5.61 -17.64 -40.38
N PRO A 76 -6.41 -18.53 -40.93
CA PRO A 76 -7.80 -18.70 -40.52
C PRO A 76 -7.86 -19.24 -39.08
N VAL A 77 -8.78 -18.64 -38.29
CA VAL A 77 -9.07 -19.01 -36.91
C VAL A 77 -10.54 -19.56 -36.86
N MET A 78 -10.74 -20.75 -36.34
CA MET A 78 -12.09 -21.31 -36.10
C MET A 78 -12.45 -21.15 -34.62
N GLU A 79 -13.58 -20.52 -34.36
CA GLU A 79 -14.23 -20.49 -33.06
C GLU A 79 -14.80 -21.87 -32.74
N GLY A 80 -14.57 -22.37 -31.53
CA GLY A 80 -15.18 -23.61 -31.04
C GLY A 80 -14.38 -24.92 -31.21
N LEU A 81 -13.13 -24.89 -31.73
CA LEU A 81 -12.25 -26.06 -31.73
C LEU A 81 -11.18 -25.93 -30.63
N SER A 82 -11.58 -26.08 -29.39
CA SER A 82 -10.70 -26.33 -28.26
C SER A 82 -10.12 -27.72 -28.32
N GLY A 83 -9.05 -27.95 -29.10
CA GLY A 83 -8.50 -29.31 -29.24
C GLY A 83 -7.43 -29.48 -30.31
N VAL A 84 -6.98 -28.43 -30.97
CA VAL A 84 -5.83 -28.59 -31.91
C VAL A 84 -4.57 -28.72 -31.07
N PRO A 85 -3.83 -29.85 -31.15
CA PRO A 85 -2.56 -30.01 -30.45
C PRO A 85 -1.58 -28.93 -30.91
N GLY A 86 -1.21 -28.01 -30.00
CA GLY A 86 -0.16 -27.00 -30.26
C GLY A 86 -0.46 -25.53 -29.89
N SER A 87 -1.69 -25.14 -29.62
CA SER A 87 -1.94 -23.77 -29.14
C SER A 87 -1.59 -23.66 -27.65
N LYS A 88 -0.42 -23.12 -27.34
CA LYS A 88 -0.03 -22.79 -25.97
C LYS A 88 -0.83 -21.58 -25.50
N VAL A 89 -1.55 -21.74 -24.40
CA VAL A 89 -2.23 -20.64 -23.70
C VAL A 89 -1.40 -20.27 -22.48
N ALA A 90 -1.25 -18.98 -22.22
CA ALA A 90 -0.73 -18.46 -20.96
C ALA A 90 -1.80 -17.58 -20.33
N ALA A 91 -2.06 -17.80 -19.06
CA ALA A 91 -3.02 -17.01 -18.30
C ALA A 91 -2.32 -16.36 -17.08
N ALA A 92 -2.78 -15.17 -16.71
CA ALA A 92 -2.50 -14.59 -15.41
C ALA A 92 -3.83 -14.33 -14.71
N ILE A 93 -3.95 -14.78 -13.48
CA ILE A 93 -5.13 -14.59 -12.64
C ILE A 93 -4.70 -13.72 -11.47
N ILE A 94 -5.30 -12.54 -11.32
CA ILE A 94 -5.16 -11.66 -10.16
C ILE A 94 -6.45 -11.81 -9.37
N VAL A 95 -6.34 -12.25 -8.12
CA VAL A 95 -7.45 -12.30 -7.17
C VAL A 95 -7.20 -11.20 -6.16
N ASP A 96 -8.09 -10.23 -6.15
CA ASP A 96 -8.07 -9.16 -5.17
C ASP A 96 -8.34 -9.74 -3.77
N ASN A 97 -7.52 -9.34 -2.81
CA ASN A 97 -7.65 -9.73 -1.41
C ASN A 97 -7.45 -8.52 -0.46
N SER A 98 -7.74 -7.32 -0.95
CA SER A 98 -7.77 -6.07 -0.19
C SER A 98 -8.81 -6.11 0.94
N ALA A 99 -8.84 -5.06 1.77
CA ALA A 99 -9.76 -5.00 2.91
C ALA A 99 -11.23 -5.05 2.47
N SER A 100 -11.60 -4.37 1.38
CA SER A 100 -12.97 -4.36 0.85
C SER A 100 -13.48 -5.75 0.46
N MET A 101 -12.59 -6.67 0.07
CA MET A 101 -12.94 -8.06 -0.25
C MET A 101 -13.37 -8.89 0.97
N GLY A 102 -13.13 -8.38 2.19
CA GLY A 102 -13.67 -8.92 3.44
C GLY A 102 -15.14 -8.61 3.69
N THR A 103 -15.77 -7.77 2.86
CA THR A 103 -17.19 -7.43 2.95
C THR A 103 -18.05 -8.70 2.96
N ARG A 104 -18.96 -8.76 3.94
CA ARG A 104 -19.89 -9.90 4.11
C ARG A 104 -21.13 -9.68 3.29
N GLU A 105 -21.47 -10.67 2.49
CA GLU A 105 -22.70 -10.73 1.72
C GLU A 105 -23.41 -12.04 2.01
N ASN A 106 -24.44 -11.98 2.84
CA ASN A 106 -25.13 -13.16 3.39
C ASN A 106 -24.16 -14.07 4.20
N GLU A 107 -23.94 -15.31 3.77
CA GLU A 107 -23.08 -16.29 4.46
C GLU A 107 -21.63 -16.32 3.92
N SER A 108 -21.31 -15.55 2.89
CA SER A 108 -19.97 -15.56 2.27
C SER A 108 -19.33 -14.17 2.22
N THR A 109 -18.01 -14.13 2.04
CA THR A 109 -17.27 -12.89 1.77
C THR A 109 -17.09 -12.68 0.27
N ARG A 110 -16.80 -11.43 -0.15
CA ARG A 110 -16.43 -11.16 -1.55
C ARG A 110 -15.19 -11.93 -1.96
N LEU A 111 -14.21 -12.11 -1.06
CA LEU A 111 -13.02 -12.92 -1.32
C LEU A 111 -13.39 -14.37 -1.65
N ALA A 112 -14.28 -14.99 -0.88
CA ALA A 112 -14.72 -16.36 -1.15
C ALA A 112 -15.34 -16.48 -2.56
N ARG A 113 -16.17 -15.50 -2.94
CA ARG A 113 -16.73 -15.44 -4.31
C ARG A 113 -15.67 -15.21 -5.37
N ALA A 114 -14.64 -14.42 -5.09
CA ALA A 114 -13.52 -14.21 -6.00
C ALA A 114 -12.70 -15.49 -6.19
N GLN A 115 -12.50 -16.27 -5.13
CA GLN A 115 -11.87 -17.59 -5.21
C GLN A 115 -12.71 -18.56 -6.03
N GLU A 116 -14.03 -18.60 -5.84
CA GLU A 116 -14.95 -19.40 -6.68
C GLU A 116 -14.83 -18.99 -8.16
N ALA A 117 -14.83 -17.69 -8.46
CA ALA A 117 -14.63 -17.19 -9.82
C ALA A 117 -13.27 -17.61 -10.40
N ALA A 118 -12.20 -17.51 -9.61
CA ALA A 118 -10.86 -17.93 -10.01
C ALA A 118 -10.78 -19.44 -10.30
N HIS A 119 -11.44 -20.28 -9.50
CA HIS A 119 -11.57 -21.72 -9.76
C HIS A 119 -12.36 -22.00 -11.05
N ALA A 120 -13.45 -21.26 -11.28
CA ALA A 120 -14.22 -21.40 -12.52
C ALA A 120 -13.40 -20.98 -13.76
N ILE A 121 -12.61 -19.90 -13.66
CA ILE A 121 -11.65 -19.49 -14.69
C ILE A 121 -10.64 -20.61 -14.93
N LEU A 122 -10.01 -21.12 -13.87
CA LEU A 122 -8.98 -22.15 -13.92
C LEU A 122 -9.52 -23.44 -14.58
N SER A 123 -10.72 -23.87 -14.21
CA SER A 123 -11.37 -25.07 -14.78
C SER A 123 -11.73 -24.91 -16.26
N GLY A 124 -11.97 -23.69 -16.71
CA GLY A 124 -12.19 -23.35 -18.10
C GLY A 124 -10.90 -23.29 -18.93
N LEU A 125 -9.67 -23.33 -18.36
CA LEU A 125 -8.40 -23.26 -19.08
C LEU A 125 -8.05 -24.63 -19.71
N PRO A 126 -7.47 -24.66 -20.92
CA PRO A 126 -7.00 -25.92 -21.53
C PRO A 126 -5.90 -26.59 -20.69
N GLY A 127 -5.87 -27.91 -20.69
CA GLY A 127 -4.75 -28.64 -20.07
C GLY A 127 -3.40 -28.24 -20.64
N GLY A 128 -2.41 -28.02 -19.75
CA GLY A 128 -1.08 -27.54 -20.13
C GLY A 128 -0.95 -26.03 -20.30
N THR A 129 -1.98 -25.25 -19.93
CA THR A 129 -1.88 -23.79 -19.81
C THR A 129 -0.89 -23.42 -18.72
N SER A 130 -0.01 -22.46 -19.00
CA SER A 130 0.86 -21.85 -17.99
C SER A 130 0.10 -20.74 -17.29
N VAL A 131 -0.12 -20.89 -15.98
CA VAL A 131 -0.91 -19.94 -15.17
C VAL A 131 -0.01 -19.25 -14.14
N ALA A 132 0.06 -17.92 -14.20
CA ALA A 132 0.60 -17.08 -13.17
C ALA A 132 -0.55 -16.64 -12.25
N LEU A 133 -0.43 -16.90 -10.94
CA LEU A 133 -1.40 -16.47 -9.95
C LEU A 133 -0.82 -15.32 -9.14
N ALA A 134 -1.61 -14.31 -8.88
CA ALA A 134 -1.28 -13.24 -7.95
C ALA A 134 -2.49 -12.91 -7.07
N GLY A 135 -2.25 -12.65 -5.78
CA GLY A 135 -3.13 -11.81 -4.99
C GLY A 135 -2.79 -10.33 -5.23
N ALA A 136 -3.46 -9.41 -4.56
CA ALA A 136 -3.13 -7.99 -4.68
C ALA A 136 -1.69 -7.66 -4.22
N PHE A 137 -1.12 -8.47 -3.31
CA PHE A 137 0.17 -8.19 -2.66
C PHE A 137 1.24 -9.27 -2.88
N HIS A 138 0.88 -10.47 -3.32
CA HIS A 138 1.79 -11.58 -3.51
C HIS A 138 1.58 -12.21 -4.88
N ALA A 139 2.68 -12.49 -5.57
CA ALA A 139 2.64 -13.14 -6.87
C ALA A 139 3.38 -14.50 -6.79
N HIS A 140 2.81 -15.52 -7.41
CA HIS A 140 3.42 -16.82 -7.57
C HIS A 140 4.00 -16.97 -8.98
N GLU A 141 5.10 -17.71 -9.08
CA GLU A 141 5.65 -18.09 -10.37
C GLU A 141 4.64 -18.91 -11.17
N ALA A 142 4.68 -18.70 -12.49
CA ALA A 142 3.78 -19.40 -13.40
C ALA A 142 3.98 -20.92 -13.36
N SER A 143 2.89 -21.67 -13.28
CA SER A 143 2.88 -23.12 -13.23
C SER A 143 1.96 -23.69 -14.32
N ASN A 144 2.35 -24.87 -14.84
CA ASN A 144 1.50 -25.65 -15.75
C ASN A 144 0.65 -26.71 -14.98
N ASP A 145 0.92 -26.84 -13.68
CA ASP A 145 0.13 -27.71 -12.80
C ASP A 145 -1.07 -26.95 -12.26
N LEU A 146 -2.22 -27.15 -12.88
CA LEU A 146 -3.47 -26.49 -12.51
C LEU A 146 -3.98 -26.90 -11.12
N ALA A 147 -3.62 -28.08 -10.62
CA ALA A 147 -3.98 -28.52 -9.27
C ALA A 147 -3.20 -27.71 -8.21
N LEU A 148 -1.91 -27.48 -8.46
CA LEU A 148 -1.09 -26.60 -7.62
C LEU A 148 -1.61 -25.15 -7.65
N VAL A 149 -2.05 -24.64 -8.82
CA VAL A 149 -2.63 -23.30 -8.90
C VAL A 149 -3.94 -23.23 -8.13
N ALA A 150 -4.78 -24.29 -8.21
CA ALA A 150 -6.02 -24.38 -7.43
C ALA A 150 -5.76 -24.30 -5.92
N SER A 151 -4.81 -25.07 -5.39
CA SER A 151 -4.48 -24.99 -3.95
C SER A 151 -3.96 -23.60 -3.54
N ARG A 152 -3.19 -22.94 -4.41
CA ARG A 152 -2.73 -21.56 -4.16
C ARG A 152 -3.86 -20.51 -4.18
N ILE A 153 -4.93 -20.73 -4.95
CA ILE A 153 -6.12 -19.89 -4.89
C ILE A 153 -6.77 -20.00 -3.51
N ASP A 154 -6.88 -21.22 -2.97
CA ASP A 154 -7.44 -21.47 -1.63
C ASP A 154 -6.56 -20.87 -0.50
N GLU A 155 -5.26 -20.74 -0.73
CA GLU A 155 -4.29 -20.15 0.22
C GLU A 155 -4.33 -18.62 0.24
N ILE A 156 -5.00 -17.96 -0.75
CA ILE A 156 -5.14 -16.50 -0.75
C ILE A 156 -6.01 -16.09 0.44
N SER A 157 -5.41 -15.46 1.43
CA SER A 157 -6.09 -15.01 2.63
C SER A 157 -6.49 -13.54 2.54
N GLN A 158 -7.53 -13.18 3.29
CA GLN A 158 -7.97 -11.80 3.48
C GLN A 158 -6.85 -10.95 4.06
N THR A 159 -6.69 -9.73 3.55
CA THR A 159 -5.85 -8.70 4.16
C THR A 159 -6.68 -7.47 4.51
N ASP A 160 -6.16 -6.60 5.37
CA ASP A 160 -6.81 -5.32 5.70
C ASP A 160 -6.00 -4.14 5.09
N ARG A 161 -5.30 -4.44 3.98
CA ARG A 161 -4.51 -3.49 3.18
C ARG A 161 -5.34 -2.87 2.06
N HIS A 162 -4.87 -1.74 1.58
CA HIS A 162 -5.36 -1.14 0.34
C HIS A 162 -4.58 -1.70 -0.87
N ALA A 163 -5.30 -2.18 -1.90
CA ALA A 163 -4.66 -2.75 -3.09
C ALA A 163 -4.07 -1.69 -4.03
N ASP A 164 -2.85 -1.96 -4.52
CA ASP A 164 -2.28 -1.23 -5.65
C ASP A 164 -2.50 -2.03 -6.94
N LEU A 165 -3.64 -1.80 -7.57
CA LEU A 165 -4.01 -2.48 -8.82
C LEU A 165 -3.02 -2.22 -9.95
N GLN A 166 -2.37 -1.04 -10.00
CA GLN A 166 -1.38 -0.74 -11.02
C GLN A 166 -0.18 -1.68 -10.91
N GLN A 167 0.37 -1.85 -9.71
CA GLN A 167 1.50 -2.74 -9.47
C GLN A 167 1.15 -4.20 -9.81
N SER A 168 -0.03 -4.67 -9.41
CA SER A 168 -0.52 -6.02 -9.67
C SER A 168 -0.68 -6.29 -11.18
N LEU A 169 -1.26 -5.36 -11.91
CA LEU A 169 -1.43 -5.43 -13.36
C LEU A 169 -0.07 -5.44 -14.10
N GLU A 170 0.88 -4.62 -13.67
CA GLU A 170 2.23 -4.59 -14.25
C GLU A 170 2.99 -5.89 -14.00
N GLY A 171 2.85 -6.47 -12.81
CA GLY A 171 3.43 -7.77 -12.46
C GLY A 171 2.90 -8.89 -13.35
N ALA A 172 1.58 -8.97 -13.48
CA ALA A 172 0.90 -9.97 -14.32
C ALA A 172 1.25 -9.79 -15.81
N ALA A 173 1.27 -8.55 -16.32
CA ALA A 173 1.65 -8.27 -17.71
C ALA A 173 3.10 -8.65 -18.01
N ARG A 174 4.03 -8.42 -17.07
CA ARG A 174 5.44 -8.85 -17.19
C ARG A 174 5.55 -10.36 -17.22
N SER A 175 4.82 -11.08 -16.35
CA SER A 175 4.81 -12.53 -16.33
C SER A 175 4.31 -13.11 -17.67
N LEU A 176 3.23 -12.57 -18.22
CA LEU A 176 2.69 -12.98 -19.51
C LEU A 176 3.62 -12.65 -20.70
N LYS A 177 4.34 -11.52 -20.65
CA LYS A 177 5.31 -11.15 -21.70
C LYS A 177 6.42 -12.18 -21.85
N GLY A 178 6.91 -12.73 -20.75
CA GLY A 178 7.97 -13.73 -20.71
C GLY A 178 7.56 -15.11 -21.23
N GLN A 179 6.26 -15.38 -21.42
CA GLN A 179 5.78 -16.69 -21.82
C GLN A 179 5.61 -16.82 -23.34
N ALA A 180 6.12 -17.93 -23.89
CA ALA A 180 5.96 -18.27 -25.30
C ALA A 180 4.59 -18.94 -25.53
N ALA A 181 3.53 -18.14 -25.60
CA ALA A 181 2.17 -18.59 -25.84
C ALA A 181 1.53 -17.82 -26.99
N SER A 182 0.69 -18.52 -27.77
CA SER A 182 -0.06 -17.92 -28.90
C SER A 182 -1.28 -17.12 -28.43
N VAL A 183 -1.83 -17.48 -27.29
CA VAL A 183 -2.94 -16.79 -26.64
C VAL A 183 -2.52 -16.40 -25.23
N LYS A 184 -2.69 -15.13 -24.90
CA LYS A 184 -2.40 -14.59 -23.56
C LYS A 184 -3.65 -13.99 -22.99
N GLU A 185 -4.02 -14.40 -21.78
CA GLU A 185 -5.23 -13.95 -21.10
C GLU A 185 -4.85 -13.43 -19.69
N LEU A 186 -5.44 -12.30 -19.30
CA LEU A 186 -5.31 -11.73 -17.97
C LEU A 186 -6.69 -11.61 -17.36
N TYR A 187 -6.87 -12.17 -16.20
CA TYR A 187 -8.08 -12.10 -15.41
C TYR A 187 -7.81 -11.28 -14.15
N LEU A 188 -8.58 -10.21 -13.98
CA LEU A 188 -8.61 -9.42 -12.74
C LEU A 188 -9.95 -9.69 -12.07
N VAL A 189 -9.92 -10.37 -10.94
CA VAL A 189 -11.09 -10.67 -10.11
C VAL A 189 -11.08 -9.73 -8.91
N THR A 190 -12.03 -8.78 -8.86
CA THR A 190 -12.10 -7.72 -7.86
C THR A 190 -13.56 -7.32 -7.63
N ASP A 191 -13.89 -6.66 -6.54
CA ASP A 191 -15.18 -6.05 -6.32
C ASP A 191 -15.37 -4.70 -7.04
N ALA A 192 -14.35 -4.25 -7.75
CA ALA A 192 -14.31 -2.95 -8.44
C ALA A 192 -14.48 -1.76 -7.48
N HIS A 193 -13.89 -1.84 -6.29
CA HIS A 193 -13.90 -0.82 -5.26
C HIS A 193 -13.23 0.48 -5.75
N ALA A 194 -13.99 1.60 -5.82
CA ALA A 194 -13.56 2.81 -6.49
C ALA A 194 -12.25 3.43 -5.95
N PRO A 195 -11.98 3.44 -4.63
CA PRO A 195 -10.73 3.94 -4.08
C PRO A 195 -9.46 3.26 -4.63
N GLU A 196 -9.52 1.95 -4.95
CA GLU A 196 -8.40 1.20 -5.53
C GLU A 196 -8.05 1.64 -6.95
N TRP A 197 -9.03 2.23 -7.65
CA TRP A 197 -8.86 2.76 -9.00
C TRP A 197 -8.32 4.19 -9.01
N GLY A 198 -8.08 4.83 -7.88
CA GLY A 198 -7.50 6.15 -7.62
C GLY A 198 -7.37 7.06 -8.84
N ASN A 199 -6.28 6.96 -9.59
CA ASN A 199 -6.15 7.60 -10.89
C ASN A 199 -6.77 6.71 -11.99
N PHE A 200 -8.11 6.70 -12.08
CA PHE A 200 -8.86 5.90 -13.05
C PHE A 200 -8.37 6.06 -14.49
N ALA A 201 -8.04 7.29 -14.92
CA ALA A 201 -7.58 7.54 -16.28
C ALA A 201 -6.22 6.88 -16.59
N ALA A 202 -5.31 6.85 -15.63
CA ALA A 202 -4.01 6.18 -15.78
C ALA A 202 -4.18 4.66 -15.84
N LEU A 203 -5.02 4.07 -14.98
CA LEU A 203 -5.31 2.64 -14.99
C LEU A 203 -6.06 2.21 -16.26
N GLU A 204 -7.04 2.99 -16.73
CA GLU A 204 -7.73 2.75 -18.00
C GLU A 204 -6.73 2.75 -19.18
N ALA A 205 -5.83 3.73 -19.24
CA ALA A 205 -4.80 3.79 -20.27
C ALA A 205 -3.86 2.59 -20.21
N ARG A 206 -3.50 2.16 -19.01
CA ARG A 206 -2.64 0.98 -18.80
C ARG A 206 -3.31 -0.32 -19.22
N LEU A 207 -4.57 -0.52 -18.85
CA LEU A 207 -5.37 -1.67 -19.28
C LEU A 207 -5.51 -1.71 -20.80
N ARG A 208 -5.73 -0.57 -21.44
CA ARG A 208 -5.79 -0.45 -22.90
C ARG A 208 -4.46 -0.83 -23.56
N GLU A 209 -3.34 -0.44 -23.00
CA GLU A 209 -2.00 -0.83 -23.47
C GLU A 209 -1.79 -2.35 -23.37
N ILE A 210 -2.13 -2.94 -22.22
CA ILE A 210 -2.05 -4.39 -21.99
C ILE A 210 -2.96 -5.13 -23.00
N ALA A 211 -4.16 -4.63 -23.22
CA ALA A 211 -5.16 -5.23 -24.13
C ALA A 211 -4.72 -5.26 -25.60
N MET A 212 -3.71 -4.50 -26.03
CA MET A 212 -3.16 -4.61 -27.37
C MET A 212 -2.49 -5.96 -27.66
N GLY A 213 -2.04 -6.68 -26.64
CA GLY A 213 -1.34 -7.96 -26.80
C GLY A 213 -1.85 -9.10 -25.92
N VAL A 214 -2.76 -8.81 -25.00
CA VAL A 214 -3.30 -9.75 -24.03
C VAL A 214 -4.82 -9.56 -23.97
N LYS A 215 -5.58 -10.64 -23.97
CA LYS A 215 -7.02 -10.54 -23.72
C LYS A 215 -7.26 -10.29 -22.24
N VAL A 216 -7.84 -9.16 -21.89
CA VAL A 216 -8.04 -8.75 -20.50
C VAL A 216 -9.51 -8.95 -20.13
N HIS A 217 -9.74 -9.64 -19.02
CA HIS A 217 -11.05 -9.89 -18.44
C HIS A 217 -11.11 -9.23 -17.06
N LEU A 218 -12.09 -8.36 -16.85
CA LEU A 218 -12.43 -7.82 -15.54
C LEU A 218 -13.63 -8.60 -15.01
N VAL A 219 -13.44 -9.35 -13.96
CA VAL A 219 -14.47 -10.17 -13.32
C VAL A 219 -14.84 -9.48 -12.01
N THR A 220 -16.01 -8.87 -11.99
CA THR A 220 -16.51 -8.18 -10.81
C THR A 220 -17.30 -9.11 -9.91
N VAL A 221 -17.01 -9.07 -8.61
CA VAL A 221 -17.71 -9.83 -7.57
C VAL A 221 -18.45 -8.88 -6.64
N GLY A 222 -19.48 -9.37 -5.98
CA GLY A 222 -20.17 -8.62 -4.93
C GLY A 222 -21.27 -7.67 -5.41
N ALA A 223 -21.91 -7.04 -4.44
CA ALA A 223 -22.98 -6.07 -4.58
C ALA A 223 -22.65 -4.77 -3.83
N PRO A 224 -23.30 -3.63 -4.18
CA PRO A 224 -23.11 -2.40 -3.44
C PRO A 224 -23.49 -2.54 -1.97
N VAL A 225 -22.61 -2.08 -1.08
CA VAL A 225 -22.82 -2.00 0.37
C VAL A 225 -23.84 -0.89 0.66
N ARG A 226 -24.78 -1.15 1.58
CA ARG A 226 -25.81 -0.19 1.94
C ARG A 226 -25.47 0.57 3.23
N SER A 227 -24.85 -0.11 4.17
CA SER A 227 -24.47 0.46 5.47
C SER A 227 -23.01 0.18 5.75
N ASN A 228 -22.27 1.21 6.07
CA ASN A 228 -20.91 1.11 6.59
C ASN A 228 -20.66 2.24 7.58
N LEU A 229 -20.37 1.89 8.83
CA LEU A 229 -19.90 2.79 9.88
C LEU A 229 -18.46 2.46 10.18
N ALA A 230 -17.57 3.42 10.02
CA ALA A 230 -16.15 3.24 10.27
C ALA A 230 -15.66 4.06 11.46
N ILE A 231 -14.78 3.50 12.28
CA ILE A 231 -13.98 4.27 13.22
C ILE A 231 -12.86 4.92 12.42
N SER A 232 -13.10 6.14 11.95
CA SER A 232 -12.17 6.87 11.09
C SER A 232 -10.94 7.36 11.86
N SER A 233 -11.05 7.59 13.19
CA SER A 233 -9.91 8.01 13.99
C SER A 233 -10.03 7.50 15.43
N LEU A 234 -8.87 7.19 16.02
CA LEU A 234 -8.70 6.88 17.43
C LEU A 234 -7.38 7.50 17.88
N ARG A 235 -7.47 8.56 18.67
CA ARG A 235 -6.30 9.34 19.11
C ARG A 235 -6.31 9.47 20.65
N PRO A 236 -5.44 8.76 21.35
CA PRO A 236 -5.15 9.10 22.74
C PRO A 236 -4.56 10.51 22.81
N ALA A 237 -4.97 11.30 23.81
CA ALA A 237 -4.39 12.61 24.04
C ALA A 237 -2.87 12.50 24.24
N ALA A 238 -2.14 13.53 23.78
CA ALA A 238 -0.68 13.64 23.98
C ALA A 238 -0.35 13.94 25.46
N THR A 239 -0.80 13.06 26.35
CA THR A 239 -0.48 13.08 27.78
C THR A 239 0.37 11.87 28.11
N LEU A 240 1.08 11.94 29.22
CA LEU A 240 1.85 10.80 29.73
C LEU A 240 0.89 9.68 30.13
N PRO A 241 0.96 8.50 29.51
CA PRO A 241 0.16 7.36 29.91
C PRO A 241 0.66 6.82 31.25
N SER A 242 0.07 7.33 32.34
CA SER A 242 0.38 6.91 33.71
C SER A 242 -0.60 5.83 34.17
N VAL A 243 -0.10 4.92 35.01
CA VAL A 243 -0.93 3.83 35.56
C VAL A 243 -2.05 4.39 36.44
N ASN A 244 -3.25 3.85 36.27
CA ASN A 244 -4.47 4.21 37.03
C ASN A 244 -4.91 5.69 36.95
N GLN A 245 -4.36 6.45 36.01
CA GLN A 245 -4.83 7.81 35.74
C GLN A 245 -5.69 7.86 34.49
N PRO A 246 -6.88 8.49 34.52
CA PRO A 246 -7.71 8.62 33.37
C PRO A 246 -7.06 9.59 32.36
N PHE A 247 -7.01 9.17 31.10
CA PHE A 247 -6.56 9.99 29.97
C PHE A 247 -7.66 10.07 28.91
N ARG A 248 -7.63 11.13 28.14
CA ARG A 248 -8.57 11.43 27.08
C ARG A 248 -8.26 10.62 25.82
N VAL A 249 -9.30 10.08 25.19
CA VAL A 249 -9.24 9.36 23.92
C VAL A 249 -10.27 9.97 22.98
N ASP A 250 -9.81 10.62 21.92
CA ASP A 250 -10.69 11.21 20.90
C ASP A 250 -10.99 10.17 19.82
N VAL A 251 -12.27 10.03 19.52
CA VAL A 251 -12.81 9.04 18.60
C VAL A 251 -13.64 9.75 17.54
N ASP A 252 -13.38 9.46 16.27
CA ASP A 252 -14.23 9.91 15.17
C ASP A 252 -14.90 8.70 14.51
N VAL A 253 -16.23 8.76 14.35
CA VAL A 253 -17.04 7.75 13.65
C VAL A 253 -17.66 8.39 12.40
N THR A 254 -17.49 7.76 11.25
CA THR A 254 -18.01 8.23 9.97
C THR A 254 -18.96 7.22 9.36
N ASN A 255 -20.08 7.70 8.84
CA ASN A 255 -21.02 6.88 8.06
C ASN A 255 -20.69 6.98 6.57
N HIS A 256 -20.06 5.94 6.04
CA HIS A 256 -19.77 5.81 4.61
C HIS A 256 -20.91 5.15 3.83
N GLY A 257 -21.97 4.67 4.54
CA GLY A 257 -23.13 4.04 3.91
C GLY A 257 -24.09 5.04 3.26
N ALA A 258 -25.09 4.50 2.58
CA ALA A 258 -26.12 5.27 1.88
C ALA A 258 -27.36 5.57 2.75
N VAL A 259 -27.43 5.05 3.96
CA VAL A 259 -28.57 5.18 4.90
C VAL A 259 -28.15 5.86 6.19
N SER A 260 -29.07 6.62 6.81
CA SER A 260 -28.85 7.16 8.16
C SER A 260 -28.87 6.02 9.19
N MET A 261 -27.92 6.05 10.10
CA MET A 261 -27.85 5.12 11.23
C MET A 261 -28.26 5.85 12.52
N SER A 262 -28.98 5.16 13.41
CA SER A 262 -29.50 5.74 14.65
C SER A 262 -29.17 4.87 15.84
N ALA A 263 -28.99 5.49 17.00
CA ALA A 263 -28.70 4.83 18.26
C ALA A 263 -27.48 3.90 18.21
N VAL A 264 -26.39 4.39 17.59
CA VAL A 264 -25.16 3.61 17.37
C VAL A 264 -24.33 3.58 18.64
N PRO A 265 -24.14 2.41 19.27
CA PRO A 265 -23.27 2.28 20.44
C PRO A 265 -21.79 2.22 20.01
N VAL A 266 -20.97 3.04 20.64
CA VAL A 266 -19.51 3.06 20.49
C VAL A 266 -18.90 2.65 21.81
N GLN A 267 -18.25 1.48 21.85
CA GLN A 267 -17.71 0.90 23.08
C GLN A 267 -16.20 1.07 23.15
N LEU A 268 -15.71 1.55 24.31
CA LEU A 268 -14.28 1.60 24.62
C LEU A 268 -13.88 0.35 25.42
N LEU A 269 -12.74 -0.23 25.08
CA LEU A 269 -12.14 -1.37 25.77
C LEU A 269 -10.68 -1.11 26.07
N VAL A 270 -10.21 -1.54 27.23
CA VAL A 270 -8.78 -1.62 27.58
C VAL A 270 -8.44 -3.09 27.81
N ASP A 271 -7.48 -3.62 27.08
CA ASP A 271 -7.08 -5.04 27.08
C ASP A 271 -8.23 -6.04 26.88
N GLY A 272 -9.26 -5.59 26.16
CA GLY A 272 -10.46 -6.40 25.90
C GLY A 272 -11.52 -6.32 27.01
N GLN A 273 -11.29 -5.57 28.08
CA GLN A 273 -12.28 -5.27 29.10
C GLN A 273 -12.99 -3.97 28.75
N VAL A 274 -14.32 -3.97 28.94
CA VAL A 274 -15.15 -2.79 28.69
C VAL A 274 -14.79 -1.69 29.69
N GLU A 275 -14.52 -0.48 29.20
CA GLU A 275 -14.20 0.69 30.00
C GLU A 275 -15.32 1.72 29.85
N GLY A 276 -15.99 2.03 30.98
CA GLY A 276 -17.08 3.00 31.04
C GLY A 276 -18.39 2.57 30.35
N GLU A 277 -19.28 3.54 30.19
CA GLU A 277 -20.54 3.36 29.44
C GLU A 277 -20.31 3.64 27.95
N PRO A 278 -21.06 2.96 27.02
CA PRO A 278 -20.94 3.21 25.62
C PRO A 278 -21.40 4.64 25.26
N TRP A 279 -20.66 5.31 24.37
CA TRP A 279 -21.15 6.52 23.76
C TRP A 279 -22.20 6.18 22.70
N ILE A 280 -23.40 6.75 22.84
CA ILE A 280 -24.50 6.52 21.90
C ILE A 280 -24.56 7.69 20.91
N ILE A 281 -24.40 7.41 19.62
CA ILE A 281 -24.63 8.37 18.55
C ILE A 281 -26.12 8.34 18.20
N ASP A 282 -26.86 9.45 18.44
CA ASP A 282 -28.30 9.50 18.22
C ASP A 282 -28.68 9.29 16.75
N GLU A 283 -28.03 10.02 15.84
CA GLU A 283 -28.21 9.88 14.39
C GLU A 283 -26.92 10.24 13.65
N LEU A 284 -26.50 9.39 12.71
CA LEU A 284 -25.37 9.65 11.82
C LEU A 284 -25.82 9.52 10.36
N LYS A 285 -25.93 10.65 9.68
CA LYS A 285 -26.38 10.75 8.28
C LYS A 285 -25.32 10.22 7.31
N PRO A 286 -25.72 9.78 6.09
CA PRO A 286 -24.77 9.42 5.04
C PRO A 286 -23.71 10.50 4.79
N GLY A 287 -22.44 10.09 4.74
CA GLY A 287 -21.31 11.02 4.61
C GLY A 287 -21.03 11.89 5.84
N GLY A 288 -21.80 11.74 6.92
CA GLY A 288 -21.59 12.49 8.17
C GLY A 288 -20.53 11.83 9.06
N SER A 289 -19.86 12.65 9.88
CA SER A 289 -18.93 12.22 10.91
C SER A 289 -19.31 12.85 12.25
N GLN A 290 -19.14 12.10 13.34
CA GLN A 290 -19.27 12.60 14.71
C GLN A 290 -18.05 12.23 15.51
N SER A 291 -17.66 13.14 16.41
CA SER A 291 -16.53 12.99 17.31
C SER A 291 -16.99 12.95 18.75
N ALA A 292 -16.33 12.12 19.55
CA ALA A 292 -16.48 12.12 21.01
C ALA A 292 -15.13 12.03 21.69
N THR A 293 -15.10 12.53 22.92
CA THR A 293 -14.01 12.31 23.86
C THR A 293 -14.44 11.29 24.88
N LEU A 294 -13.75 10.14 24.89
CA LEU A 294 -13.90 9.08 25.87
C LEU A 294 -12.72 9.14 26.86
N TYR A 295 -12.83 8.45 27.97
CA TYR A 295 -11.79 8.37 28.97
C TYR A 295 -11.42 6.92 29.23
N ALA A 296 -10.12 6.62 29.22
CA ALA A 296 -9.56 5.32 29.53
C ALA A 296 -8.55 5.42 30.65
N SER A 297 -8.32 4.34 31.39
CA SER A 297 -7.25 4.20 32.36
C SER A 297 -6.46 2.91 32.10
N LEU A 298 -5.13 2.95 32.28
CA LEU A 298 -4.27 1.79 32.11
C LEU A 298 -4.05 1.14 33.49
N PRO A 299 -4.35 -0.17 33.65
CA PRO A 299 -4.42 -0.78 34.99
C PRO A 299 -3.07 -1.15 35.59
N SER A 300 -2.00 -1.24 34.76
CA SER A 300 -0.66 -1.67 35.18
C SER A 300 0.43 -1.03 34.32
N PRO A 301 1.69 -1.12 34.70
CA PRO A 301 2.79 -0.80 33.77
C PRO A 301 2.85 -1.79 32.60
N GLY A 302 3.48 -1.35 31.49
CA GLY A 302 3.67 -2.19 30.30
C GLY A 302 2.75 -1.83 29.14
N TYR A 303 2.70 -2.71 28.15
CA TYR A 303 1.92 -2.48 26.93
C TYR A 303 0.44 -2.82 27.11
N HIS A 304 -0.42 -1.89 26.73
CA HIS A 304 -1.87 -2.01 26.79
C HIS A 304 -2.50 -1.73 25.44
N ARG A 305 -3.65 -2.36 25.18
CA ARG A 305 -4.47 -2.17 24.00
C ARG A 305 -5.69 -1.34 24.33
N VAL A 306 -5.78 -0.15 23.77
CA VAL A 306 -6.98 0.67 23.83
C VAL A 306 -7.74 0.47 22.53
N THR A 307 -8.94 -0.06 22.60
CA THR A 307 -9.74 -0.45 21.44
C THR A 307 -11.08 0.24 21.51
N VAL A 308 -11.51 0.81 20.39
CA VAL A 308 -12.89 1.24 20.17
C VAL A 308 -13.56 0.28 19.22
N MET A 309 -14.83 -0.02 19.48
CA MET A 309 -15.60 -0.98 18.73
C MET A 309 -17.02 -0.47 18.49
N LEU A 310 -17.48 -0.66 17.25
CA LEU A 310 -18.86 -0.49 16.80
C LEU A 310 -19.60 -1.83 16.81
N GLU A 311 -20.92 -1.80 16.72
CA GLU A 311 -21.70 -2.97 16.36
C GLU A 311 -21.42 -3.33 14.90
N GLY A 312 -21.17 -4.63 14.61
CA GLY A 312 -20.68 -5.08 13.31
C GLY A 312 -21.67 -4.85 12.18
N ASP A 313 -21.18 -4.43 11.04
CA ASP A 313 -21.93 -4.23 9.81
C ASP A 313 -21.42 -5.12 8.63
N GLU A 314 -21.67 -4.72 7.37
CA GLU A 314 -21.25 -5.49 6.20
C GLU A 314 -19.74 -5.48 5.99
N MET A 315 -19.00 -4.49 6.55
CA MET A 315 -17.55 -4.28 6.40
C MET A 315 -16.80 -4.39 7.74
N PRO A 316 -16.62 -5.60 8.29
CA PRO A 316 -16.18 -5.80 9.68
C PRO A 316 -14.73 -5.39 9.98
N PHE A 317 -13.93 -5.01 9.00
CA PHE A 317 -12.52 -4.63 9.20
C PHE A 317 -12.36 -3.24 9.84
N ASP A 318 -13.32 -2.32 9.66
CA ASP A 318 -13.31 -0.96 10.19
C ASP A 318 -14.29 -0.71 11.35
N ASP A 319 -15.03 -1.74 11.76
CA ASP A 319 -15.85 -1.76 12.99
C ASP A 319 -15.01 -1.66 14.28
N ARG A 320 -13.71 -1.91 14.19
CA ARG A 320 -12.80 -1.92 15.33
C ARG A 320 -11.50 -1.22 15.00
N ARG A 321 -11.08 -0.34 15.92
CA ARG A 321 -9.77 0.30 15.85
C ARG A 321 -9.05 0.19 17.18
N THR A 322 -7.80 -0.23 17.13
CA THR A 322 -6.96 -0.44 18.30
C THR A 322 -5.73 0.45 18.20
N VAL A 323 -5.30 0.98 19.33
CA VAL A 323 -3.98 1.60 19.53
C VAL A 323 -3.27 0.91 20.69
N VAL A 324 -1.98 0.72 20.56
CA VAL A 324 -1.14 0.22 21.64
C VAL A 324 -0.47 1.40 22.30
N MET A 325 -0.52 1.42 23.64
CA MET A 325 0.12 2.39 24.52
C MET A 325 1.01 1.65 25.51
N ASN A 326 2.10 2.28 25.92
CA ASN A 326 2.98 1.72 26.93
C ASN A 326 2.89 2.56 28.20
N ALA A 327 2.15 2.04 29.20
CA ALA A 327 2.07 2.67 30.53
C ALA A 327 3.39 2.53 31.25
N ARG A 328 3.95 3.62 31.69
CA ARG A 328 5.24 3.65 32.39
C ARG A 328 5.04 3.91 33.86
N GLU A 329 5.79 3.19 34.68
CA GLU A 329 5.86 3.51 36.12
C GLU A 329 6.57 4.82 36.33
N GLU A 330 7.64 5.07 35.56
CA GLU A 330 8.52 6.21 35.70
C GLU A 330 8.93 6.77 34.33
N VAL A 331 8.89 8.09 34.22
CA VAL A 331 9.40 8.86 33.08
C VAL A 331 10.53 9.75 33.59
N SER A 332 11.78 9.35 33.32
CA SER A 332 12.96 10.12 33.69
C SER A 332 13.20 11.27 32.71
N VAL A 333 13.40 12.49 33.24
CA VAL A 333 13.70 13.71 32.47
C VAL A 333 14.96 14.36 33.01
N LEU A 334 15.94 14.52 32.15
CA LEU A 334 17.18 15.24 32.49
C LEU A 334 17.03 16.75 32.27
N LEU A 335 17.10 17.52 33.32
CA LEU A 335 17.10 18.99 33.28
C LEU A 335 18.51 19.51 33.39
N VAL A 336 19.05 20.11 32.33
CA VAL A 336 20.37 20.73 32.31
C VAL A 336 20.20 22.20 32.66
N ASP A 337 20.70 22.58 33.82
CA ASP A 337 20.60 23.93 34.35
C ASP A 337 21.78 24.80 33.82
N GLY A 338 21.44 25.80 33.02
CA GLY A 338 22.41 26.75 32.45
C GLY A 338 22.69 27.95 33.34
N ASP A 339 21.76 28.23 34.31
CA ASP A 339 21.93 29.27 35.31
C ASP A 339 21.27 28.89 36.64
N PRO A 340 22.02 28.37 37.60
CA PRO A 340 21.46 27.94 38.88
C PRO A 340 20.98 29.09 39.78
N GLY A 341 21.25 30.34 39.39
CA GLY A 341 20.86 31.52 40.15
C GLY A 341 21.53 31.65 41.53
N GLN A 342 21.06 32.59 42.35
CA GLN A 342 21.49 32.75 43.75
C GLN A 342 20.51 32.08 44.73
N GLU A 343 19.22 32.14 44.43
CA GLU A 343 18.16 31.46 45.17
C GLU A 343 17.59 30.31 44.32
N ALA A 344 17.02 29.27 44.95
CA ALA A 344 16.47 28.11 44.24
C ALA A 344 15.43 28.48 43.16
N ARG A 345 14.66 29.54 43.38
CA ARG A 345 13.63 30.03 42.44
C ARG A 345 14.19 30.80 41.25
N ASP A 346 15.46 31.24 41.35
CA ASP A 346 16.14 31.96 40.25
C ASP A 346 16.79 30.98 39.27
N SER A 347 16.81 29.68 39.61
CA SER A 347 17.32 28.62 38.71
C SER A 347 16.39 28.44 37.52
N GLU A 348 16.95 28.28 36.33
CA GLU A 348 16.24 28.01 35.07
C GLU A 348 15.40 26.73 35.12
N THR A 349 15.75 25.78 35.98
CA THR A 349 15.08 24.49 36.11
C THR A 349 14.04 24.48 37.23
N PHE A 350 13.93 25.54 38.05
CA PHE A 350 12.99 25.56 39.18
C PHE A 350 11.53 25.33 38.75
N PHE A 351 11.03 26.15 37.85
CA PHE A 351 9.65 26.04 37.38
C PHE A 351 9.40 24.78 36.54
N LEU A 352 10.39 24.35 35.74
CA LEU A 352 10.33 23.10 34.99
C LEU A 352 10.18 21.88 35.91
N ARG A 353 10.99 21.79 36.96
CA ARG A 353 10.88 20.71 37.95
C ARG A 353 9.50 20.65 38.56
N HIS A 354 8.96 21.80 38.99
CA HIS A 354 7.63 21.85 39.60
C HIS A 354 6.48 21.64 38.58
N ALA A 355 6.67 21.98 37.31
CA ALA A 355 5.71 21.69 36.27
C ALA A 355 5.66 20.20 35.91
N LEU A 356 6.83 19.53 35.94
CA LEU A 356 6.96 18.09 35.65
C LEU A 356 6.50 17.22 36.82
N ALA A 357 6.77 17.65 38.06
CA ALA A 357 6.35 16.95 39.28
C ALA A 357 5.68 17.94 40.25
N PRO A 358 4.39 18.29 40.04
CA PRO A 358 3.64 19.28 40.80
C PRO A 358 3.15 18.74 42.14
N VAL A 359 3.98 18.04 42.87
CA VAL A 359 3.71 17.41 44.15
C VAL A 359 4.76 17.84 45.20
N PRO A 360 4.43 17.75 46.49
CA PRO A 360 5.42 17.99 47.57
C PRO A 360 6.64 17.07 47.44
N GLU A 361 7.80 17.51 47.94
CA GLU A 361 9.06 16.72 47.86
C GLU A 361 8.92 15.30 48.44
N GLU A 362 8.08 15.14 49.45
CA GLU A 362 7.83 13.86 50.13
C GLU A 362 7.11 12.85 49.21
N GLU A 363 6.35 13.33 48.25
CA GLU A 363 5.56 12.51 47.28
C GLU A 363 6.24 12.39 45.92
N GLN A 364 7.37 13.09 45.69
CA GLN A 364 8.04 13.10 44.37
C GLN A 364 8.59 11.73 43.98
N ALA A 365 9.02 10.92 44.98
CA ALA A 365 9.57 9.60 44.70
C ALA A 365 8.54 8.64 44.08
N ASP A 366 7.26 8.84 44.38
CA ASP A 366 6.15 8.02 43.85
C ASP A 366 5.44 8.68 42.63
N TYR A 367 5.93 9.86 42.20
CA TYR A 367 5.34 10.57 41.07
C TYR A 367 5.86 10.01 39.75
N PRO A 368 5.00 9.80 38.75
CA PRO A 368 5.39 9.14 37.48
C PRO A 368 6.50 9.85 36.70
N VAL A 369 6.64 11.17 36.85
CA VAL A 369 7.72 11.93 36.21
C VAL A 369 8.82 12.23 37.21
N GLN A 370 10.03 11.78 36.89
CA GLN A 370 11.23 11.96 37.74
C GLN A 370 12.21 12.92 37.05
N PRO A 371 12.15 14.24 37.37
CA PRO A 371 13.11 15.18 36.87
C PRO A 371 14.43 15.08 37.67
N SER A 372 15.56 14.86 36.99
CA SER A 372 16.90 14.95 37.53
C SER A 372 17.58 16.22 37.03
N ILE A 373 18.15 17.00 37.94
CA ILE A 373 18.83 18.29 37.61
C ILE A 373 20.33 18.10 37.65
N VAL A 374 20.98 18.51 36.56
CA VAL A 374 22.47 18.51 36.48
C VAL A 374 22.97 19.85 35.98
N SER A 375 24.17 20.22 36.45
CA SER A 375 24.87 21.38 35.90
C SER A 375 25.57 21.04 34.58
N VAL A 376 25.89 22.05 33.78
CA VAL A 376 26.64 21.86 32.51
C VAL A 376 27.98 21.16 32.73
N SER A 377 28.62 21.38 33.91
CA SER A 377 29.88 20.74 34.26
C SER A 377 29.78 19.23 34.49
N ASP A 378 28.64 18.73 34.88
CA ASP A 378 28.41 17.33 35.26
C ASP A 378 27.93 16.45 34.06
N LEU A 379 27.59 17.09 32.93
CA LEU A 379 27.13 16.42 31.71
C LEU A 379 28.05 15.31 31.18
N GLY A 380 29.34 15.37 31.51
CA GLY A 380 30.34 14.38 31.07
C GLY A 380 30.07 12.96 31.59
N GLY A 381 29.46 12.84 32.78
CA GLY A 381 29.20 11.60 33.46
C GLY A 381 27.78 11.02 33.21
N GLU A 382 26.87 11.81 32.63
CA GLU A 382 25.48 11.42 32.47
C GLU A 382 25.29 10.40 31.35
N ASN A 383 24.45 9.37 31.62
CA ASN A 383 24.01 8.40 30.64
C ASN A 383 22.65 8.82 30.09
N LEU A 384 22.64 9.40 28.88
CA LEU A 384 21.43 9.94 28.27
C LEU A 384 20.38 8.85 27.99
N ASP A 385 20.79 7.60 27.77
CA ASP A 385 19.87 6.48 27.43
C ASP A 385 18.92 6.13 28.60
N GLN A 386 19.23 6.56 29.82
CA GLN A 386 18.37 6.38 31.00
C GLN A 386 17.22 7.40 31.05
N HIS A 387 17.29 8.46 30.24
CA HIS A 387 16.29 9.52 30.21
C HIS A 387 15.39 9.43 28.99
N HIS A 388 14.14 9.83 29.15
CA HIS A 388 13.16 9.89 28.08
C HIS A 388 13.24 11.20 27.30
N ALA A 389 13.59 12.29 28.04
CA ALA A 389 13.81 13.60 27.46
C ALA A 389 15.00 14.30 28.14
N VAL A 390 15.70 15.11 27.39
CA VAL A 390 16.74 16.03 27.85
C VAL A 390 16.23 17.45 27.61
N VAL A 391 16.27 18.28 28.64
CA VAL A 391 15.87 19.68 28.59
C VAL A 391 17.13 20.55 28.81
N LEU A 392 17.46 21.38 27.85
CA LEU A 392 18.50 22.40 27.98
C LEU A 392 17.85 23.73 28.35
N ALA A 393 17.98 24.18 29.56
CA ALA A 393 17.42 25.44 30.06
C ALA A 393 18.52 26.51 30.16
N ASN A 394 18.48 27.50 29.29
CA ASN A 394 19.42 28.64 29.22
C ASN A 394 20.91 28.21 29.23
N VAL A 395 21.24 27.09 28.59
CA VAL A 395 22.61 26.56 28.56
C VAL A 395 23.45 27.42 27.62
N ALA A 396 24.53 28.04 28.16
CA ALA A 396 25.37 28.98 27.39
C ALA A 396 26.06 28.31 26.21
N ASP A 397 26.81 27.25 26.45
CA ASP A 397 27.55 26.50 25.44
C ASP A 397 27.28 25.00 25.59
N VAL A 398 27.03 24.32 24.48
CA VAL A 398 26.91 22.86 24.43
C VAL A 398 28.31 22.25 24.31
N PRO A 399 28.79 21.45 25.29
CA PRO A 399 30.11 20.83 25.18
C PRO A 399 30.18 19.88 23.97
N LEU A 400 31.29 19.92 23.22
CA LEU A 400 31.43 19.18 21.95
C LEU A 400 31.13 17.67 22.10
N GLY A 401 31.71 17.02 23.11
CA GLY A 401 31.46 15.58 23.36
C GLY A 401 30.04 15.27 23.82
N PHE A 402 29.36 16.25 24.43
CA PHE A 402 27.95 16.11 24.77
C PHE A 402 27.05 16.28 23.54
N ALA A 403 27.38 17.23 22.64
CA ALA A 403 26.65 17.42 21.40
C ALA A 403 26.63 16.15 20.53
N ASP A 404 27.75 15.43 20.43
CA ASP A 404 27.88 14.17 19.71
C ASP A 404 26.97 13.09 20.32
N ARG A 405 26.97 12.93 21.65
CA ARG A 405 26.12 11.99 22.37
C ARG A 405 24.62 12.36 22.27
N LEU A 406 24.33 13.66 22.38
CA LEU A 406 22.96 14.19 22.29
C LEU A 406 22.36 13.93 20.91
N ALA A 407 23.14 14.14 19.84
CA ALA A 407 22.67 13.83 18.48
C ALA A 407 22.35 12.34 18.32
N SER A 408 23.25 11.45 18.75
CA SER A 408 23.03 10.00 18.72
C SER A 408 21.83 9.57 19.57
N TYR A 409 21.66 10.16 20.75
CA TYR A 409 20.53 9.90 21.64
C TYR A 409 19.19 10.28 20.99
N VAL A 410 19.11 11.49 20.39
CA VAL A 410 17.88 11.92 19.71
C VAL A 410 17.63 11.07 18.46
N GLU A 411 18.65 10.78 17.65
CA GLU A 411 18.53 9.89 16.49
C GLU A 411 17.98 8.51 16.86
N ALA A 412 18.37 8.01 18.03
CA ALA A 412 17.87 6.74 18.56
C ALA A 412 16.44 6.79 19.10
N GLY A 413 15.81 7.97 19.19
CA GLY A 413 14.42 8.15 19.65
C GLY A 413 14.29 8.92 20.96
N GLY A 414 15.36 9.51 21.49
CA GLY A 414 15.32 10.41 22.63
C GLY A 414 14.64 11.73 22.31
N GLY A 415 14.17 12.44 23.33
CA GLY A 415 13.58 13.77 23.18
C GLY A 415 14.54 14.88 23.59
N LEU A 416 14.53 15.99 22.86
CA LEU A 416 15.27 17.19 23.21
C LEU A 416 14.30 18.38 23.30
N ILE A 417 14.36 19.12 24.40
CA ILE A 417 13.66 20.38 24.56
C ILE A 417 14.68 21.45 24.88
N ILE A 418 14.67 22.55 24.14
CA ILE A 418 15.56 23.70 24.38
C ILE A 418 14.69 24.88 24.76
N PHE A 419 14.94 25.44 25.95
CA PHE A 419 14.49 26.75 26.36
C PHE A 419 15.65 27.72 26.22
N ALA A 420 15.45 28.79 25.46
CA ALA A 420 16.42 29.85 25.33
C ALA A 420 16.51 30.68 26.60
N GLY A 421 17.46 31.60 26.68
CA GLY A 421 17.65 32.51 27.79
C GLY A 421 18.87 33.41 27.56
N GLY A 422 19.10 34.33 28.47
CA GLY A 422 20.14 35.35 28.35
C GLY A 422 21.59 34.84 28.25
N ASN A 423 21.85 33.64 28.72
CA ASN A 423 23.18 33.02 28.64
C ASN A 423 23.41 32.28 27.33
N LEU A 424 22.36 31.83 26.60
CA LEU A 424 22.48 31.02 25.38
C LEU A 424 23.31 31.74 24.33
N ARG A 425 24.36 31.09 23.82
CA ARG A 425 25.20 31.60 22.74
C ARG A 425 24.81 31.01 21.41
N PRO A 426 24.14 31.77 20.52
CA PRO A 426 23.69 31.30 19.22
C PRO A 426 24.75 30.56 18.40
N GLU A 427 26.01 31.06 18.45
CA GLU A 427 27.12 30.50 17.67
C GLU A 427 27.42 29.05 18.04
N SER A 428 27.36 28.68 19.33
CA SER A 428 27.58 27.31 19.82
C SER A 428 26.51 26.35 19.25
N TYR A 429 25.25 26.72 19.38
CA TYR A 429 24.12 25.92 18.89
C TYR A 429 24.09 25.80 17.36
N ASN A 430 24.27 26.92 16.68
CA ASN A 430 24.28 26.95 15.20
C ASN A 430 25.46 26.16 14.62
N THR A 431 26.61 26.11 15.32
CA THR A 431 27.78 25.36 14.86
C THR A 431 27.66 23.87 15.15
N LEU A 432 27.32 23.52 16.40
CA LEU A 432 27.39 22.14 16.87
C LEU A 432 26.09 21.38 16.56
N LEU A 433 24.93 21.95 16.91
CA LEU A 433 23.66 21.24 16.78
C LEU A 433 23.05 21.39 15.39
N HIS A 434 23.14 22.59 14.77
CA HIS A 434 22.60 22.78 13.41
C HIS A 434 23.60 22.32 12.33
N ARG A 435 24.76 23.00 12.14
CA ARG A 435 25.66 22.74 11.01
C ARG A 435 26.40 21.41 11.08
N LYS A 436 26.85 20.97 12.26
CA LYS A 436 27.61 19.72 12.41
C LYS A 436 26.72 18.49 12.37
N HIS A 437 25.63 18.49 13.13
CA HIS A 437 24.77 17.32 13.31
C HIS A 437 23.43 17.39 12.57
N GLY A 438 22.97 18.58 12.15
CA GLY A 438 21.63 18.75 11.59
C GLY A 438 20.51 18.48 12.61
N LEU A 439 20.83 18.48 13.90
CA LEU A 439 19.88 18.19 14.98
C LEU A 439 18.83 19.29 15.12
N LEU A 440 19.21 20.57 14.89
CA LEU A 440 18.30 21.69 14.89
C LEU A 440 17.92 22.06 13.46
N PRO A 441 16.61 22.16 13.13
CA PRO A 441 16.13 22.54 11.80
C PRO A 441 16.19 24.06 11.58
N ILE A 442 16.48 24.80 12.63
CA ILE A 442 16.51 26.28 12.68
C ILE A 442 17.88 26.77 13.19
N THR A 443 18.16 28.03 12.98
CA THR A 443 19.30 28.73 13.59
C THR A 443 18.79 29.80 14.54
N PHE A 444 19.56 30.07 15.59
CA PHE A 444 19.35 31.23 16.45
C PHE A 444 20.02 32.45 15.82
N SER A 445 19.31 33.55 15.74
CA SER A 445 19.86 34.82 15.26
C SER A 445 20.68 35.49 16.39
N PRO A 446 21.92 35.90 16.12
CA PRO A 446 22.73 36.58 17.11
C PRO A 446 22.29 38.02 17.40
N ASP A 447 21.51 38.61 16.48
CA ASP A 447 21.14 40.03 16.48
C ASP A 447 19.68 40.27 16.90
N GLY A 448 19.06 39.36 17.67
CA GLY A 448 17.73 39.55 18.20
C GLY A 448 17.66 40.80 19.07
N GLU A 449 17.16 41.93 18.52
CA GLU A 449 16.77 43.07 19.34
C GLU A 449 15.56 42.66 20.19
N ALA A 450 15.64 42.97 21.50
CA ALA A 450 14.48 42.82 22.37
C ALA A 450 13.27 43.54 21.73
N PRO A 451 12.10 42.95 21.70
CA PRO A 451 10.94 43.53 21.04
C PRO A 451 10.62 44.88 21.72
N ALA A 452 10.27 45.86 20.88
CA ALA A 452 9.94 47.23 21.37
C ALA A 452 8.71 47.20 22.29
N GLU A 453 7.83 46.25 22.14
CA GLU A 453 6.63 46.01 22.94
C GLU A 453 6.52 44.54 23.32
N PRO A 454 5.96 44.21 24.50
CA PRO A 454 5.76 42.81 24.90
C PRO A 454 4.84 42.07 23.92
N ARG A 455 5.21 40.83 23.57
CA ARG A 455 4.53 39.97 22.60
C ARG A 455 3.64 38.92 23.27
N ARG A 456 2.71 38.37 22.50
CA ARG A 456 1.89 37.22 22.91
C ARG A 456 2.09 36.08 21.94
N ALA A 457 2.15 34.86 22.47
CA ALA A 457 2.25 33.68 21.65
C ALA A 457 0.86 33.12 21.35
N VAL A 458 0.65 32.70 20.10
CA VAL A 458 -0.58 32.10 19.62
C VAL A 458 -0.27 30.76 18.95
N PRO A 459 -1.12 29.73 19.16
CA PRO A 459 -1.00 28.47 18.44
C PRO A 459 -1.13 28.68 16.92
N THR A 460 -0.37 27.89 16.16
CA THR A 460 -0.51 27.89 14.69
C THR A 460 -1.77 27.14 14.26
N GLU A 461 -2.15 27.25 12.99
CA GLU A 461 -3.29 26.51 12.43
C GLU A 461 -3.14 24.98 12.57
N THR A 462 -1.93 24.47 12.46
CA THR A 462 -1.63 23.03 12.62
C THR A 462 -1.65 22.57 14.07
N ASN A 463 -1.37 23.49 15.00
CA ASN A 463 -1.33 23.28 16.46
C ASN A 463 -0.94 21.85 16.89
N PRO A 464 0.27 21.38 16.57
CA PRO A 464 0.65 19.98 16.72
C PRO A 464 0.68 19.49 18.18
N LEU A 465 0.66 20.43 19.12
CA LEU A 465 0.62 20.17 20.57
C LEU A 465 -0.79 20.37 21.18
N GLU A 466 -1.78 20.70 20.36
CA GLU A 466 -3.16 20.99 20.81
C GLU A 466 -3.21 22.04 21.96
N LEU A 467 -2.39 23.05 21.84
CA LEU A 467 -2.29 24.11 22.88
C LEU A 467 -3.55 24.96 22.89
N ASP A 468 -4.00 25.31 24.08
CA ASP A 468 -5.17 26.18 24.25
C ASP A 468 -4.76 27.66 24.09
N GLY A 469 -5.25 28.30 23.04
CA GLY A 469 -4.93 29.70 22.76
C GLY A 469 -5.48 30.67 23.81
N ASP A 470 -6.62 30.35 24.44
CA ASP A 470 -7.22 31.20 25.46
C ASP A 470 -6.37 31.20 26.76
N LEU A 471 -5.80 30.04 27.10
CA LEU A 471 -4.88 29.94 28.24
C LEU A 471 -3.55 30.70 27.98
N LEU A 472 -3.08 30.71 26.72
CA LEU A 472 -1.85 31.41 26.32
C LEU A 472 -2.06 32.92 26.17
N ALA A 473 -3.29 33.39 25.89
CA ALA A 473 -3.58 34.81 25.63
C ALA A 473 -3.18 35.77 26.78
N GLY A 474 -3.09 35.23 28.03
CA GLY A 474 -2.68 36.00 29.20
C GLY A 474 -1.18 36.05 29.44
N VAL A 475 -0.37 35.33 28.63
CA VAL A 475 1.09 35.29 28.81
C VAL A 475 1.76 36.45 28.08
N VAL A 476 2.75 37.06 28.74
CA VAL A 476 3.47 38.22 28.20
C VAL A 476 4.95 37.86 28.05
N PHE A 477 5.44 37.92 26.81
CA PHE A 477 6.84 37.71 26.47
C PHE A 477 7.55 39.08 26.29
N ARG A 478 8.53 39.33 27.11
CA ARG A 478 9.32 40.59 27.14
C ARG A 478 10.57 40.50 26.29
N ASP A 479 11.11 39.27 26.17
CA ASP A 479 12.32 38.98 25.38
C ASP A 479 12.25 37.60 24.75
N ALA A 480 12.98 37.39 23.65
CA ALA A 480 13.10 36.10 22.96
C ALA A 480 14.30 36.18 21.99
N LEU A 481 14.97 35.08 21.77
CA LEU A 481 15.96 34.97 20.68
C LEU A 481 15.26 34.81 19.32
N GLY A 482 15.79 35.50 18.30
CA GLY A 482 15.31 35.31 16.93
C GLY A 482 15.53 33.85 16.45
N LEU A 483 14.55 33.28 15.78
CA LEU A 483 14.66 31.99 15.11
C LEU A 483 14.56 32.19 13.59
N GLU A 484 15.58 31.71 12.87
CA GLU A 484 15.62 31.73 11.41
C GLU A 484 15.47 30.32 10.87
N ALA A 485 14.74 30.16 9.77
CA ALA A 485 14.59 28.89 9.10
C ALA A 485 15.96 28.37 8.61
N GLY A 486 16.30 27.14 8.98
CA GLY A 486 17.44 26.41 8.45
C GLY A 486 17.02 25.49 7.28
N ASP A 487 17.91 24.57 6.92
CA ASP A 487 17.69 23.63 5.80
C ASP A 487 16.82 22.42 6.20
N GLY A 488 16.44 22.26 7.47
CA GLY A 488 15.68 21.12 7.99
C GLY A 488 14.16 21.32 7.93
N GLU A 489 13.43 20.21 7.94
CA GLU A 489 11.97 20.24 8.08
C GLU A 489 11.56 20.51 9.53
N TYR A 490 10.64 21.44 9.73
CA TYR A 490 10.07 21.75 11.03
C TYR A 490 8.59 22.14 10.96
N ARG A 491 7.89 21.99 12.07
CA ARG A 491 6.51 22.43 12.26
C ARG A 491 6.44 23.50 13.31
N PRO A 492 5.99 24.72 12.98
CA PRO A 492 5.79 25.76 13.99
C PRO A 492 4.59 25.40 14.86
N ALA A 493 4.78 25.29 16.17
CA ALA A 493 3.69 25.06 17.13
C ALA A 493 3.14 26.37 17.68
N LEU A 494 3.99 27.36 17.94
CA LEU A 494 3.61 28.70 18.38
C LEU A 494 4.27 29.76 17.53
N ARG A 495 3.56 30.86 17.30
CA ARG A 495 4.09 32.10 16.75
C ARG A 495 3.76 33.25 17.69
N TYR A 496 4.57 34.28 17.65
CA TYR A 496 4.20 35.55 18.26
C TYR A 496 3.19 36.30 17.40
N ASP A 497 2.52 37.27 17.99
CA ASP A 497 1.52 38.12 17.35
C ASP A 497 2.10 39.01 16.23
N ASP A 498 3.42 39.21 16.18
CA ASP A 498 4.16 39.82 15.08
C ASP A 498 4.50 38.84 13.93
N GLY A 499 4.16 37.54 14.07
CA GLY A 499 4.37 36.48 13.09
C GLY A 499 5.70 35.73 13.25
N GLU A 500 6.59 36.15 14.15
CA GLU A 500 7.85 35.43 14.41
C GLU A 500 7.61 34.06 15.07
N LEU A 501 8.57 33.13 14.89
CA LEU A 501 8.51 31.82 15.50
C LEU A 501 8.74 31.90 17.01
N ALA A 502 7.91 31.25 17.80
CA ALA A 502 8.08 31.13 19.24
C ALA A 502 8.46 29.71 19.68
N LEU A 503 7.77 28.71 19.16
CA LEU A 503 8.05 27.30 19.41
C LEU A 503 8.03 26.54 18.10
N VAL A 504 9.07 25.78 17.84
CA VAL A 504 9.18 24.87 16.70
C VAL A 504 9.36 23.43 17.16
N GLU A 505 8.76 22.53 16.41
CA GLU A 505 8.88 21.08 16.54
C GLU A 505 9.57 20.52 15.30
N SER A 506 10.50 19.59 15.48
CA SER A 506 11.10 18.82 14.38
C SER A 506 11.36 17.38 14.80
N GLU A 507 11.53 16.53 13.79
CA GLU A 507 11.96 15.15 13.95
C GLU A 507 13.41 15.02 13.53
N TYR A 508 14.21 14.29 14.31
CA TYR A 508 15.59 13.98 13.98
C TYR A 508 15.84 12.48 14.21
N GLY A 509 16.07 11.75 13.12
CA GLY A 509 16.05 10.29 13.19
C GLY A 509 14.69 9.78 13.67
N ARG A 510 14.63 9.18 14.84
CA ARG A 510 13.38 8.74 15.48
C ARG A 510 12.99 9.59 16.69
N GLY A 511 13.81 10.55 17.04
CA GLY A 511 13.57 11.46 18.16
C GLY A 511 12.86 12.72 17.74
N LYS A 512 12.47 13.49 18.74
CA LYS A 512 11.75 14.74 18.57
C LYS A 512 12.50 15.87 19.25
N VAL A 513 12.57 17.01 18.59
CA VAL A 513 13.25 18.20 19.07
C VAL A 513 12.25 19.34 19.15
N PHE A 514 12.19 19.99 20.31
CA PHE A 514 11.47 21.24 20.52
C PHE A 514 12.43 22.38 20.83
N VAL A 515 12.25 23.51 20.16
CA VAL A 515 12.99 24.74 20.44
C VAL A 515 12.01 25.83 20.76
N PHE A 516 12.02 26.26 22.01
CA PHE A 516 11.30 27.42 22.52
C PHE A 516 12.27 28.57 22.72
N ASN A 517 12.04 29.68 22.04
CA ASN A 517 12.99 30.79 21.97
C ASN A 517 12.89 31.77 23.11
N SER A 518 12.21 31.43 24.20
CA SER A 518 12.13 32.21 25.42
C SER A 518 12.52 31.37 26.65
N SER A 519 12.68 31.99 27.80
CA SER A 519 13.18 31.36 29.04
C SER A 519 12.10 30.49 29.71
N ALA A 520 12.54 29.54 30.52
CA ALA A 520 11.66 28.69 31.33
C ALA A 520 11.38 29.29 32.72
N ASP A 521 12.02 30.42 33.02
CA ASP A 521 11.91 31.20 34.26
C ASP A 521 11.07 32.48 34.08
N LEU A 522 11.28 33.49 34.95
CA LEU A 522 10.56 34.76 34.92
C LEU A 522 11.36 35.90 34.28
N GLU A 523 12.59 35.65 33.80
CA GLU A 523 13.44 36.71 33.29
C GLU A 523 12.86 37.32 32.01
N TRP A 524 12.49 36.49 31.02
CA TRP A 524 12.02 36.95 29.70
C TRP A 524 10.52 36.98 29.54
N ASN A 525 9.78 36.26 30.39
CA ASN A 525 8.33 36.15 30.30
C ASN A 525 7.69 35.94 31.68
N ASP A 526 6.37 35.91 31.73
CA ASP A 526 5.61 35.55 32.94
C ASP A 526 4.91 34.19 32.80
N PHE A 527 5.33 33.37 31.84
CA PHE A 527 4.68 32.10 31.48
C PHE A 527 4.76 31.09 32.61
N ALA A 528 5.93 30.98 33.28
CA ALA A 528 6.18 29.99 34.31
C ALA A 528 5.23 30.07 35.52
N ILE A 529 4.59 31.21 35.75
CA ILE A 529 3.60 31.42 36.83
C ILE A 529 2.15 31.41 36.33
N ARG A 530 1.92 31.15 35.04
CA ARG A 530 0.59 31.08 34.46
C ARG A 530 0.03 29.66 34.47
N PRO A 531 -1.30 29.49 34.57
CA PRO A 531 -1.93 28.14 34.57
C PRO A 531 -1.62 27.32 33.32
N ALA A 532 -1.26 27.97 32.21
CA ALA A 532 -0.89 27.32 30.95
C ALA A 532 0.46 26.61 30.97
N PHE A 533 1.38 26.95 31.89
CA PHE A 533 2.76 26.44 31.87
C PHE A 533 2.84 24.94 32.16
N VAL A 534 2.14 24.47 33.18
CA VAL A 534 2.14 23.04 33.55
C VAL A 534 1.57 22.17 32.40
N PRO A 535 0.39 22.46 31.83
CA PRO A 535 -0.07 21.75 30.64
C PRO A 535 0.89 21.83 29.44
N PHE A 536 1.54 22.98 29.22
CA PHE A 536 2.49 23.17 28.13
C PHE A 536 3.70 22.23 28.26
N VAL A 537 4.38 22.23 29.42
CA VAL A 537 5.54 21.36 29.66
C VAL A 537 5.16 19.88 29.54
N ASN A 538 4.00 19.49 30.09
CA ASN A 538 3.52 18.11 30.01
C ASN A 538 3.16 17.68 28.59
N ARG A 539 2.65 18.59 27.73
CA ARG A 539 2.39 18.29 26.33
C ARG A 539 3.67 18.14 25.50
N LEU A 540 4.71 18.94 25.77
CA LEU A 540 6.03 18.74 25.16
C LEU A 540 6.56 17.34 25.49
N LEU A 541 6.55 16.97 26.77
CA LEU A 541 7.01 15.66 27.21
C LEU A 541 6.12 14.52 26.67
N GLY A 542 4.82 14.68 26.73
CA GLY A 542 3.85 13.70 26.17
C GLY A 542 4.04 13.48 24.68
N SER A 543 4.28 14.54 23.91
CA SER A 543 4.58 14.45 22.48
C SER A 543 5.86 13.69 22.18
N ILE A 544 6.92 13.84 23.01
CA ILE A 544 8.17 13.07 22.92
C ILE A 544 7.91 11.58 23.18
N ILE A 545 7.19 11.27 24.25
CA ILE A 545 6.88 9.88 24.64
C ILE A 545 6.03 9.22 23.54
N GLN A 546 4.99 9.91 23.09
CA GLN A 546 4.11 9.40 22.02
C GLN A 546 4.90 9.17 20.71
N ASN A 547 5.86 10.03 20.37
CA ASN A 547 6.70 9.83 19.18
C ASN A 547 7.56 8.56 19.27
N ARG A 548 8.06 8.20 20.45
CA ARG A 548 8.76 6.92 20.68
C ARG A 548 7.83 5.72 20.49
N GLU A 549 6.54 5.90 20.69
CA GLU A 549 5.49 4.86 20.59
C GLU A 549 4.81 4.81 19.23
N ASN A 550 4.99 5.82 18.36
CA ASN A 550 4.40 5.84 17.01
C ASN A 550 4.78 4.62 16.17
N GLY A 551 5.95 4.03 16.39
CA GLY A 551 6.36 2.77 15.77
C GLY A 551 5.55 1.54 16.21
N LEU A 552 4.78 1.64 17.32
CA LEU A 552 3.92 0.56 17.80
C LEU A 552 2.56 0.52 17.08
N ASN A 553 2.16 1.61 16.40
CA ASN A 553 0.88 1.78 15.76
C ASN A 553 1.07 2.06 14.27
N VAL A 554 0.90 1.03 13.44
CA VAL A 554 1.18 1.07 12.00
C VAL A 554 -0.07 0.76 11.17
N GLU A 555 -0.02 1.03 9.87
CA GLU A 555 -1.07 0.64 8.92
C GLU A 555 -0.80 -0.77 8.36
N ALA A 556 -1.85 -1.51 8.02
CA ALA A 556 -1.75 -2.83 7.42
C ALA A 556 -0.83 -2.82 6.19
N GLY A 557 0.13 -3.74 6.16
CA GLY A 557 1.15 -3.84 5.13
C GLY A 557 2.43 -3.05 5.42
N GLN A 558 2.48 -2.24 6.48
CA GLN A 558 3.72 -1.64 6.93
C GLN A 558 4.54 -2.63 7.76
N THR A 559 5.85 -2.49 7.74
CA THR A 559 6.76 -3.34 8.51
C THR A 559 6.72 -2.97 9.99
N LEU A 560 6.45 -3.94 10.85
CA LEU A 560 6.66 -3.78 12.29
C LEU A 560 8.15 -3.74 12.58
N ARG A 561 8.58 -2.70 13.30
CA ARG A 561 9.99 -2.53 13.66
C ARG A 561 10.14 -2.32 15.16
N HIS A 562 11.02 -3.11 15.77
CA HIS A 562 11.39 -2.94 17.16
C HIS A 562 12.92 -2.96 17.31
N ARG A 563 13.44 -2.01 18.09
CA ARG A 563 14.86 -2.00 18.48
C ARG A 563 14.99 -2.56 19.88
N ALA A 564 15.85 -3.54 20.01
CA ALA A 564 16.21 -4.16 21.27
C ALA A 564 17.70 -3.97 21.56
N SER A 565 18.14 -4.42 22.73
CA SER A 565 19.55 -4.38 23.12
C SER A 565 20.44 -5.08 22.09
N ALA A 566 21.62 -4.51 21.81
CA ALA A 566 22.62 -5.14 20.92
C ALA A 566 22.96 -6.59 21.32
N ALA A 567 22.84 -6.93 22.61
CA ALA A 567 23.06 -8.29 23.13
C ALA A 567 22.04 -9.32 22.61
N LEU A 568 20.93 -8.89 22.02
CA LEU A 568 19.88 -9.76 21.47
C LEU A 568 20.03 -9.98 19.96
N ALA A 569 21.07 -9.48 19.33
CA ALA A 569 21.33 -9.70 17.91
C ALA A 569 21.44 -11.21 17.61
N GLY A 570 20.73 -11.65 16.56
CA GLY A 570 20.63 -13.08 16.19
C GLY A 570 19.71 -13.92 17.06
N ARG A 571 19.05 -13.38 18.09
CA ARG A 571 18.07 -14.10 18.88
C ARG A 571 16.78 -14.31 18.08
N PRO A 572 16.12 -15.47 18.26
CA PRO A 572 14.82 -15.69 17.65
C PRO A 572 13.73 -14.84 18.34
N ALA A 573 12.76 -14.44 17.55
CA ALA A 573 11.54 -13.82 18.02
C ALA A 573 10.34 -14.48 17.35
N THR A 574 9.22 -14.52 18.06
CA THR A 574 7.97 -15.06 17.54
C THR A 574 6.91 -13.94 17.53
N VAL A 575 6.30 -13.73 16.38
CA VAL A 575 5.22 -12.74 16.19
C VAL A 575 3.89 -13.48 16.19
N TYR A 576 2.98 -13.11 17.08
CA TYR A 576 1.64 -13.68 17.20
C TYR A 576 0.60 -12.63 16.78
N GLU A 577 -0.34 -13.04 15.95
CA GLU A 577 -1.54 -12.26 15.66
C GLU A 577 -2.58 -12.52 16.76
N MET A 578 -2.85 -11.51 17.58
CA MET A 578 -3.72 -11.67 18.76
C MET A 578 -5.22 -11.82 18.43
N ARG A 579 -5.60 -11.62 17.17
CA ARG A 579 -6.96 -11.83 16.67
C ARG A 579 -7.31 -13.32 16.58
N ASP A 580 -6.31 -14.15 16.32
CA ASP A 580 -6.44 -15.60 16.26
C ASP A 580 -5.45 -16.25 17.24
N PRO A 581 -5.90 -16.54 18.48
CA PRO A 581 -5.05 -17.15 19.52
C PRO A 581 -4.54 -18.55 19.18
N GLU A 582 -5.17 -19.23 18.22
CA GLU A 582 -4.79 -20.57 17.77
C GLU A 582 -3.80 -20.52 16.59
N ALA A 583 -3.58 -19.35 15.98
CA ALA A 583 -2.63 -19.19 14.88
C ALA A 583 -1.22 -19.50 15.35
N LEU A 584 -0.50 -20.26 14.54
CA LEU A 584 0.94 -20.49 14.74
C LEU A 584 1.69 -19.17 14.61
N GLY A 585 2.55 -18.85 15.58
CA GLY A 585 3.38 -17.66 15.54
C GLY A 585 4.37 -17.70 14.37
N TYR A 586 4.65 -16.53 13.81
CA TYR A 586 5.67 -16.35 12.76
C TYR A 586 7.04 -16.21 13.41
N LEU A 587 7.97 -17.11 13.05
CA LEU A 587 9.35 -17.05 13.51
C LEU A 587 10.14 -16.03 12.69
N THR A 588 10.88 -15.16 13.37
CA THR A 588 11.83 -14.21 12.81
C THR A 588 13.08 -14.14 13.69
N THR A 589 14.08 -13.39 13.29
CA THR A 589 15.31 -13.18 14.05
C THR A 589 15.66 -11.71 14.07
N LEU A 590 16.28 -11.25 15.17
CA LEU A 590 16.77 -9.90 15.26
C LEU A 590 18.04 -9.74 14.42
N SER A 591 18.07 -8.76 13.54
CA SER A 591 19.25 -8.36 12.78
C SER A 591 20.18 -7.47 13.62
N GLU A 592 21.46 -7.49 13.29
CA GLU A 592 22.43 -6.57 13.89
C GLU A 592 22.27 -5.17 13.28
N GLY A 593 22.13 -4.14 14.13
CA GLY A 593 22.07 -2.73 13.77
C GLY A 593 23.20 -1.95 14.42
N GLU A 594 23.37 -0.68 14.07
CA GLU A 594 24.37 0.19 14.69
C GLU A 594 24.07 0.39 16.18
N GLY A 595 24.83 -0.29 17.07
CA GLY A 595 24.70 -0.20 18.53
C GLY A 595 23.41 -0.82 19.11
N SER A 596 22.61 -1.51 18.33
CA SER A 596 21.34 -2.13 18.74
C SER A 596 21.05 -3.37 17.90
N SER A 597 20.08 -4.18 18.30
CA SER A 597 19.47 -5.18 17.41
C SER A 597 18.11 -4.70 16.91
N VAL A 598 17.72 -5.12 15.70
CA VAL A 598 16.48 -4.69 15.07
C VAL A 598 15.64 -5.90 14.67
N LEU A 599 14.42 -5.93 15.13
CA LEU A 599 13.39 -6.83 14.62
C LEU A 599 12.64 -6.13 13.49
N GLU A 600 12.49 -6.82 12.38
CA GLU A 600 11.63 -6.40 11.26
C GLU A 600 10.66 -7.52 10.92
N PHE A 601 9.38 -7.18 10.76
CA PHE A 601 8.33 -8.10 10.34
C PHE A 601 7.44 -7.43 9.31
N ASP A 602 7.41 -7.95 8.10
CA ASP A 602 6.78 -7.37 6.90
C ASP A 602 5.43 -8.01 6.53
N ARG A 603 4.91 -8.91 7.38
CA ARG A 603 3.65 -9.63 7.15
C ARG A 603 2.50 -9.16 8.05
N ALA A 604 2.53 -7.91 8.47
CA ALA A 604 1.47 -7.30 9.26
C ALA A 604 0.31 -6.85 8.35
N ASP A 605 -0.34 -7.82 7.71
CA ASP A 605 -1.33 -7.59 6.66
C ASP A 605 -2.77 -7.47 7.20
N ARG A 606 -2.99 -7.82 8.48
CA ARG A 606 -4.32 -7.80 9.10
C ARG A 606 -4.38 -6.80 10.24
N ALA A 607 -5.51 -6.10 10.33
CA ALA A 607 -5.76 -5.16 11.42
C ALA A 607 -5.98 -5.88 12.74
N GLY A 608 -5.43 -5.31 13.82
CA GLY A 608 -5.51 -5.86 15.16
C GLY A 608 -4.21 -5.70 15.93
N ALA A 609 -4.12 -6.34 17.07
CA ALA A 609 -2.91 -6.33 17.88
C ALA A 609 -1.99 -7.51 17.53
N TYR A 610 -0.70 -7.23 17.50
CA TYR A 610 0.37 -8.21 17.33
C TYR A 610 1.23 -8.23 18.57
N GLN A 611 1.59 -9.43 19.01
CA GLN A 611 2.48 -9.65 20.15
C GLN A 611 3.81 -10.22 19.63
N VAL A 612 4.90 -9.59 20.02
CA VAL A 612 6.25 -10.01 19.64
C VAL A 612 6.99 -10.48 20.89
N ALA A 613 7.22 -11.78 20.97
CA ALA A 613 8.01 -12.40 22.04
C ALA A 613 9.46 -12.56 21.57
N ILE A 614 10.41 -11.92 22.23
CA ILE A 614 11.85 -11.98 21.92
C ILE A 614 12.55 -12.84 22.94
N GLU A 615 13.34 -13.82 22.49
CA GLU A 615 14.09 -14.68 23.40
C GLU A 615 15.17 -13.85 24.15
N GLY A 616 15.00 -13.76 25.46
CA GLY A 616 15.89 -12.99 26.34
C GLY A 616 15.29 -11.67 26.84
N GLU A 617 14.12 -11.25 26.35
CA GLU A 617 13.31 -10.20 26.95
C GLU A 617 12.24 -10.78 27.90
N ALA A 618 11.99 -10.10 29.02
CA ALA A 618 11.06 -10.56 30.03
C ALA A 618 9.59 -10.32 29.62
N GLU A 619 9.32 -9.27 28.88
CA GLU A 619 7.98 -8.86 28.46
C GLU A 619 7.88 -8.81 26.93
N PRO A 620 6.76 -9.29 26.37
CA PRO A 620 6.52 -9.18 24.95
C PRO A 620 6.19 -7.75 24.56
N VAL A 621 6.63 -7.34 23.38
CA VAL A 621 6.28 -6.04 22.78
C VAL A 621 4.96 -6.18 22.05
N LEU A 622 4.04 -5.22 22.24
CA LEU A 622 2.79 -5.16 21.51
C LEU A 622 2.86 -4.14 20.38
N PHE A 623 2.22 -4.47 19.28
CA PHE A 623 1.97 -3.56 18.17
C PHE A 623 0.49 -3.53 17.84
N SER A 624 0.03 -2.42 17.28
CA SER A 624 -1.28 -2.33 16.66
C SER A 624 -1.13 -2.06 15.17
N VAL A 625 -1.89 -2.80 14.40
CA VAL A 625 -2.03 -2.62 12.95
C VAL A 625 -3.44 -2.12 12.68
N ARG A 626 -3.56 -0.94 12.08
CA ARG A 626 -4.85 -0.36 11.69
C ARG A 626 -5.17 -0.68 10.23
N PRO A 627 -6.45 -0.82 9.86
CA PRO A 627 -6.82 -0.96 8.46
C PRO A 627 -6.55 0.33 7.70
N SER A 628 -6.47 0.24 6.37
CA SER A 628 -6.38 1.43 5.54
C SER A 628 -7.72 2.16 5.51
N GLU A 629 -7.71 3.45 5.84
CA GLU A 629 -8.92 4.30 5.85
C GLU A 629 -9.55 4.46 4.46
N ARG A 630 -8.76 4.26 3.39
CA ARG A 630 -9.25 4.33 2.00
C ARG A 630 -10.25 3.23 1.68
N GLU A 631 -10.14 2.10 2.36
CA GLU A 631 -10.99 0.93 2.14
C GLU A 631 -12.39 1.08 2.76
N SER A 632 -12.56 1.95 3.74
CA SER A 632 -13.85 2.17 4.43
C SER A 632 -14.91 2.85 3.56
N ASN A 633 -14.52 3.53 2.49
CA ASN A 633 -15.49 4.08 1.54
C ASN A 633 -16.02 2.96 0.62
N PRO A 634 -17.28 2.48 0.73
CA PRO A 634 -17.79 1.34 -0.02
C PRO A 634 -18.14 1.64 -1.48
N GLU A 635 -17.77 2.80 -2.00
CA GLU A 635 -18.09 3.20 -3.36
C GLU A 635 -17.46 2.25 -4.40
N MET A 636 -18.27 1.76 -5.32
CA MET A 636 -17.84 0.94 -6.45
C MET A 636 -17.74 1.78 -7.73
N LEU A 637 -17.01 1.30 -8.72
CA LEU A 637 -16.95 1.94 -10.03
C LEU A 637 -18.36 2.14 -10.60
N GLY A 638 -18.65 3.35 -11.04
CA GLY A 638 -19.93 3.71 -11.66
C GLY A 638 -20.11 3.06 -13.04
N SER A 639 -21.37 2.95 -13.50
CA SER A 639 -21.70 2.36 -14.80
C SER A 639 -20.96 3.00 -15.99
N GLN A 640 -20.76 4.31 -15.98
CA GLN A 640 -20.00 5.02 -17.02
C GLN A 640 -18.51 4.64 -17.03
N GLN A 641 -17.93 4.42 -15.87
CA GLN A 641 -16.53 3.99 -15.75
C GLN A 641 -16.38 2.55 -16.27
N LEU A 642 -17.31 1.67 -15.89
CA LEU A 642 -17.34 0.29 -16.39
C LEU A 642 -17.56 0.24 -17.90
N GLU A 643 -18.47 1.06 -18.48
CA GLU A 643 -18.65 1.15 -19.94
C GLU A 643 -17.37 1.58 -20.65
N ARG A 644 -16.63 2.55 -20.09
CA ARG A 644 -15.34 2.99 -20.65
C ARG A 644 -14.31 1.86 -20.65
N LEU A 645 -14.23 1.10 -19.56
CA LEU A 645 -13.38 -0.10 -19.50
C LEU A 645 -13.82 -1.15 -20.50
N GLY A 646 -15.12 -1.37 -20.68
CA GLY A 646 -15.70 -2.35 -21.62
C GLY A 646 -15.32 -2.11 -23.07
N ALA A 647 -14.84 -0.92 -23.44
CA ALA A 647 -14.29 -0.65 -24.77
C ALA A 647 -12.97 -1.38 -25.05
N SER A 648 -12.22 -1.77 -24.04
CA SER A 648 -10.88 -2.36 -24.14
C SER A 648 -10.73 -3.69 -23.39
N VAL A 649 -11.63 -3.98 -22.44
CA VAL A 649 -11.58 -5.09 -21.50
C VAL A 649 -12.91 -5.82 -21.55
N GLU A 650 -12.91 -7.15 -21.50
CA GLU A 650 -14.14 -7.92 -21.38
C GLU A 650 -14.64 -7.89 -19.93
N LEU A 651 -15.87 -7.42 -19.72
CA LEU A 651 -16.49 -7.30 -18.41
C LEU A 651 -17.36 -8.51 -18.11
N PHE A 652 -17.15 -9.13 -16.95
CA PHE A 652 -17.98 -10.21 -16.42
C PHE A 652 -18.41 -9.84 -15.00
N ARG A 653 -19.72 -9.99 -14.74
CA ARG A 653 -20.22 -10.00 -13.37
C ARG A 653 -20.33 -11.43 -12.91
N TRP A 654 -19.62 -11.79 -11.84
CA TRP A 654 -19.68 -13.14 -11.30
C TRP A 654 -20.98 -13.36 -10.54
N ASP A 655 -21.67 -14.44 -10.91
CA ASP A 655 -22.82 -14.98 -10.20
C ASP A 655 -22.67 -16.50 -10.18
N SER A 656 -22.55 -17.07 -9.00
CA SER A 656 -22.27 -18.50 -8.80
C SER A 656 -23.27 -19.42 -9.48
N ASP A 657 -24.53 -19.00 -9.60
CA ASP A 657 -25.61 -19.81 -10.17
C ASP A 657 -25.66 -19.78 -11.70
N SER A 658 -25.26 -18.68 -12.33
CA SER A 658 -25.42 -18.47 -13.77
C SER A 658 -24.14 -18.64 -14.59
N ASN A 659 -22.96 -18.49 -13.99
CA ASN A 659 -21.68 -18.34 -14.70
C ASN A 659 -20.77 -19.59 -14.68
N GLN A 660 -21.17 -20.70 -14.06
CA GLN A 660 -20.43 -21.95 -14.13
C GLN A 660 -20.32 -22.43 -15.60
N GLY A 661 -19.10 -22.36 -16.15
CA GLY A 661 -18.79 -22.81 -17.51
C GLY A 661 -18.83 -21.74 -18.60
N SER A 662 -19.03 -20.44 -18.26
CA SER A 662 -19.06 -19.37 -19.28
C SER A 662 -17.66 -19.01 -19.82
N PHE A 663 -16.62 -19.11 -19.01
CA PHE A 663 -15.25 -18.71 -19.36
C PHE A 663 -14.56 -19.57 -20.45
N GLY A 664 -15.12 -20.72 -20.83
CA GLY A 664 -14.59 -21.58 -21.90
C GLY A 664 -15.25 -21.39 -23.25
N LYS A 665 -16.42 -20.75 -23.32
CA LYS A 665 -17.28 -20.74 -24.55
C LYS A 665 -16.82 -19.72 -25.62
N GLU A 666 -16.11 -18.66 -25.23
CA GLU A 666 -15.76 -17.56 -26.14
C GLU A 666 -14.28 -17.50 -26.54
N ARG A 667 -13.50 -18.56 -26.34
CA ARG A 667 -12.11 -18.55 -26.74
C ARG A 667 -11.97 -18.47 -28.24
N LYS A 668 -11.21 -17.51 -28.74
CA LYS A 668 -10.80 -17.44 -30.14
C LYS A 668 -10.17 -18.76 -30.51
N GLY A 669 -10.77 -19.46 -31.49
CA GLY A 669 -10.46 -20.82 -31.90
C GLY A 669 -9.02 -21.02 -32.32
N ALA A 670 -8.64 -22.28 -32.41
CA ALA A 670 -7.30 -22.70 -32.84
C ALA A 670 -6.96 -22.22 -34.25
N GLU A 671 -5.75 -21.72 -34.41
CA GLU A 671 -5.21 -21.37 -35.74
C GLU A 671 -5.07 -22.61 -36.63
N LEU A 672 -5.68 -22.60 -37.79
CA LEU A 672 -5.68 -23.75 -38.73
C LEU A 672 -4.46 -23.74 -39.67
N TRP A 673 -3.43 -22.97 -39.45
CA TRP A 673 -2.29 -22.88 -40.38
C TRP A 673 -1.52 -24.20 -40.50
N TRP A 674 -1.36 -24.97 -39.41
CA TRP A 674 -0.63 -26.23 -39.44
C TRP A 674 -1.32 -27.31 -40.25
N PRO A 675 -2.64 -27.63 -40.07
CA PRO A 675 -3.36 -28.54 -40.95
C PRO A 675 -3.36 -28.08 -42.41
N LEU A 676 -3.52 -26.77 -42.64
CA LEU A 676 -3.47 -26.21 -43.99
C LEU A 676 -2.08 -26.37 -44.63
N LEU A 677 -1.02 -26.25 -43.89
CA LEU A 677 0.36 -26.48 -44.36
C LEU A 677 0.52 -27.93 -44.89
N LEU A 678 0.01 -28.89 -44.12
CA LEU A 678 0.02 -30.31 -44.51
C LEU A 678 -0.75 -30.51 -45.80
N VAL A 679 -1.94 -29.90 -45.93
CA VAL A 679 -2.75 -29.97 -47.16
C VAL A 679 -1.96 -29.38 -48.35
N VAL A 680 -1.31 -28.23 -48.20
CA VAL A 680 -0.47 -27.60 -49.25
C VAL A 680 0.66 -28.55 -49.67
N ILE A 681 1.33 -29.20 -48.74
CA ILE A 681 2.44 -30.14 -49.01
C ILE A 681 1.88 -31.36 -49.80
N VAL A 682 0.72 -31.89 -49.42
CA VAL A 682 0.06 -32.99 -50.16
C VAL A 682 -0.32 -32.59 -51.56
N PHE A 683 -0.89 -31.38 -51.76
CA PHE A 683 -1.22 -30.87 -53.08
C PHE A 683 0.03 -30.64 -53.95
N ALA A 684 1.12 -30.18 -53.38
CA ALA A 684 2.39 -30.04 -54.09
C ALA A 684 2.95 -31.43 -54.52
N GLY A 685 2.84 -32.44 -53.66
CA GLY A 685 3.16 -33.82 -54.00
C GLY A 685 2.32 -34.37 -55.13
N ILE A 686 0.98 -34.15 -55.08
CA ILE A 686 0.05 -34.56 -56.14
C ILE A 686 0.36 -33.87 -57.45
N GLU A 687 0.68 -32.56 -57.45
CA GLU A 687 1.07 -31.84 -58.65
C GLU A 687 2.30 -32.46 -59.33
N ILE A 688 3.37 -32.74 -58.55
CA ILE A 688 4.57 -33.38 -59.05
C ILE A 688 4.28 -34.74 -59.67
N VAL A 689 3.52 -35.60 -58.97
CA VAL A 689 3.17 -36.94 -59.47
C VAL A 689 2.30 -36.87 -60.72
N LEU A 690 1.27 -36.01 -60.75
CA LEU A 690 0.46 -35.82 -61.93
C LEU A 690 1.25 -35.25 -63.12
N ALA A 691 2.13 -34.29 -62.89
CA ALA A 691 2.97 -33.69 -63.93
C ALA A 691 3.91 -34.75 -64.52
N GLN A 692 4.51 -35.62 -63.74
CA GLN A 692 5.35 -36.73 -64.21
C GLN A 692 4.53 -37.80 -64.93
N TRP A 693 3.35 -38.17 -64.40
CA TRP A 693 2.52 -39.19 -65.01
C TRP A 693 2.03 -38.76 -66.41
N PHE A 694 1.50 -37.51 -66.50
CA PHE A 694 1.02 -36.97 -67.77
C PHE A 694 2.17 -36.65 -68.76
N SER A 695 3.38 -36.37 -68.25
CA SER A 695 4.57 -36.22 -69.10
C SER A 695 5.03 -37.57 -69.67
N ARG A 696 4.87 -38.70 -69.01
CA ARG A 696 5.22 -40.03 -69.48
C ARG A 696 4.19 -40.62 -70.50
N SER A 697 2.99 -40.05 -70.52
CA SER A 697 1.94 -40.47 -71.46
C SER A 697 1.92 -39.69 -72.79
N LYS A 698 2.79 -38.67 -72.92
CA LYS A 698 3.11 -37.90 -74.12
C LYS A 698 4.29 -38.48 -74.82
#